data_2f6b2a974ed2027f8b2809435bc5d14f
#
_entry.id   2f6b2a974ed2027f8b2809435bc5d14f
#
_cell.length_a   1.000
_cell.length_b   1.000
_cell.length_c   1.000
_cell.angle_alpha   90.00
_cell.angle_beta   90.00
_cell.angle_gamma   90.00
#
_symmetry.space_group_name_H-M   'P 1'
#
loop_
_entity.id
_entity.type
_entity.pdbx_description
1 polymer ?
#
loop_
_entity_poly.entity_id
_entity_poly.type
_entity_poly.pdbx_seq_one_letter_code
_entity_poly.pdbx_strand_id
1 'polypeptide(L)'
;MMSAAGSKAGFGRRPGLLGREDECGELDRLLAALRAGESRSLVVRGEAGVGKSALLEHVTKAAASVFRVVSAAAVQSEMELAFAAVHQLCVPLLSRLKDLPQPQCDALSTAFGMRAGSAPDHFLVGLGVLSLLAAAAGERPLVCVIDDAQWLDQASAQVLAFVARRLFAESVALVFAVRESGEESALPGLPVMDVEGLRDGDARTLLGTVVLGPLDEQHRDQILREARGNPLALLELSRDLPSLRLAGPFVTPPARTLSRRIEKTFQRRLESLPAPTRHLLLLAAAEPLGDPVLLWRAADALGDGVGIAAVDEAEDMIEIGERVRFRHPLVRSAVYRAATAEQRRRAHLALAEATDADTDPDRHAWHRAHGTKDPDEPTAIELERSAERAQARGGLAAAGAFLERATALTPDPGRRAERALAAARVTHQAGAPDTALKLMTIAAAGPLDRSRQGEAEVLRAQIAFTRGRGSEGAGLLLEAARRLESYDVPLARKTYLEAINAAILAGTGTPDGQLEAARAARAVSPVPHATRGADLLLDGTVLRIIEGQAACVSTLRAAMDAFMAPDLSDDDGLPWLWLATITAVGLWDHETWSFLSARHLRMARESGRITNLPLALSARISDRVFAGDLAEAAALDEELTAVSEAMGVSVPTYGGLMLAAWQGRQDYYARLAGRATLDADRHGEGMPTVIGSLAATLLAVAHGRYEQALTAALECSRGRGPAELGTQTWALTEIVEAGVRTGSHRTAAEAFEQLAAVTTPSGTNWALGIEARSRALLSEGTSAEGRFREAVDRLGRTTVRGELARAHLLYGEWLRRERRRSHAREQLRTAHEMFTAMGMEAFGERAARELRATGETARRRTVEAEGRLTPQETQIARLARDGLTNKDIAGRLYLSPRTVEYHLHKVFSKTGITSRNQLGRLL
;
A
#
# COMPACT_ATOMS: atom_id res chain seq x y z
N MET A 1 48.52 55.64 -30.00
CA MET A 1 49.33 55.57 -28.78
C MET A 1 48.37 55.19 -27.65
N MET A 2 48.77 54.19 -26.86
CA MET A 2 48.26 53.77 -25.57
C MET A 2 46.82 53.22 -25.56
N SER A 3 46.63 51.91 -25.62
CA SER A 3 46.70 50.94 -24.52
C SER A 3 45.78 51.26 -23.33
N ALA A 4 44.69 50.55 -23.24
CA ALA A 4 43.98 50.29 -22.00
C ALA A 4 43.53 48.84 -21.98
N ALA A 5 44.06 48.15 -21.00
CA ALA A 5 43.91 46.72 -20.72
C ALA A 5 42.49 46.40 -20.29
N GLY A 6 41.96 45.32 -20.85
CA GLY A 6 40.70 44.72 -20.43
C GLY A 6 40.77 44.07 -19.04
N SER A 7 39.90 44.55 -18.16
CA SER A 7 39.56 43.85 -16.91
C SER A 7 38.54 42.76 -17.25
N LYS A 8 38.95 41.48 -17.08
CA LYS A 8 38.04 40.36 -17.02
C LYS A 8 37.22 40.52 -15.77
N ALA A 9 35.96 40.94 -15.90
CA ALA A 9 34.99 40.83 -14.81
C ALA A 9 34.75 39.36 -14.50
N GLY A 10 35.28 38.96 -13.35
CA GLY A 10 34.97 37.65 -12.77
C GLY A 10 33.45 37.52 -12.53
N PHE A 11 32.88 36.46 -12.99
CA PHE A 11 31.52 36.04 -12.61
C PHE A 11 31.48 35.94 -11.09
N GLY A 12 30.88 36.94 -10.43
CA GLY A 12 30.66 36.95 -9.00
C GLY A 12 29.83 35.74 -8.57
N ARG A 13 30.38 34.88 -7.73
CA ARG A 13 29.65 33.89 -6.97
C ARG A 13 28.48 34.60 -6.28
N ARG A 14 27.23 34.26 -6.66
CA ARG A 14 26.05 34.70 -5.91
C ARG A 14 26.23 34.27 -4.46
N PRO A 15 25.85 35.08 -3.45
CA PRO A 15 25.95 34.69 -2.06
C PRO A 15 25.10 33.44 -1.84
N GLY A 16 25.76 32.32 -1.60
CA GLY A 16 25.12 31.06 -1.22
C GLY A 16 24.45 31.17 0.16
N LEU A 17 23.61 30.26 0.51
CA LEU A 17 23.08 30.15 1.88
C LEU A 17 24.27 29.91 2.84
N LEU A 18 24.41 30.76 3.85
CA LEU A 18 25.51 30.70 4.82
C LEU A 18 25.47 29.36 5.58
N GLY A 19 26.58 28.62 5.57
CA GLY A 19 26.75 27.36 6.29
C GLY A 19 25.88 26.23 5.80
N ARG A 20 25.50 26.24 4.48
CA ARG A 20 24.65 25.22 3.83
C ARG A 20 25.29 24.63 2.56
N GLU A 21 26.61 24.61 2.52
CA GLU A 21 27.34 24.16 1.34
C GLU A 21 27.11 22.68 1.07
N ASP A 22 27.02 21.85 2.11
CA ASP A 22 26.82 20.40 2.00
C ASP A 22 25.41 20.07 1.48
N GLU A 23 24.38 20.71 2.07
CA GLU A 23 22.98 20.53 1.68
C GLU A 23 22.71 21.09 0.28
N CYS A 24 23.24 22.28 -0.05
CA CYS A 24 23.15 22.81 -1.40
C CYS A 24 23.87 21.89 -2.40
N GLY A 25 25.01 21.33 -2.05
CA GLY A 25 25.75 20.38 -2.89
C GLY A 25 24.98 19.08 -3.16
N GLU A 26 24.18 18.59 -2.20
CA GLU A 26 23.30 17.43 -2.38
C GLU A 26 22.14 17.76 -3.31
N LEU A 27 21.51 18.91 -3.14
CA LEU A 27 20.45 19.40 -4.01
C LEU A 27 20.94 19.67 -5.44
N ASP A 28 22.15 20.20 -5.61
CA ASP A 28 22.76 20.41 -6.92
C ASP A 28 23.09 19.06 -7.61
N ARG A 29 23.50 18.03 -6.86
CA ARG A 29 23.68 16.66 -7.36
C ARG A 29 22.36 16.05 -7.84
N LEU A 30 21.26 16.29 -7.10
CA LEU A 30 19.92 15.87 -7.50
C LEU A 30 19.53 16.53 -8.85
N LEU A 31 19.76 17.83 -9.01
CA LEU A 31 19.50 18.53 -10.27
C LEU A 31 20.43 18.04 -11.42
N ALA A 32 21.66 17.66 -11.11
CA ALA A 32 22.59 17.09 -12.10
C ALA A 32 22.12 15.70 -12.58
N ALA A 33 21.64 14.83 -11.66
CA ALA A 33 21.05 13.54 -11.99
C ALA A 33 19.81 13.72 -12.89
N LEU A 34 18.97 14.70 -12.57
CA LEU A 34 17.80 15.03 -13.39
C LEU A 34 18.17 15.46 -14.81
N ARG A 35 19.28 16.21 -15.01
CA ARG A 35 19.83 16.54 -16.35
C ARG A 35 20.29 15.31 -17.10
N ALA A 36 20.78 14.30 -16.41
CA ALA A 36 21.20 13.02 -16.97
C ALA A 36 20.01 12.10 -17.34
N GLY A 37 18.76 12.52 -17.05
CA GLY A 37 17.56 11.75 -17.33
C GLY A 37 17.14 10.81 -16.20
N GLU A 38 17.78 10.88 -15.04
CA GLU A 38 17.43 10.10 -13.85
C GLU A 38 16.41 10.84 -13.00
N SER A 39 15.41 10.12 -12.48
CA SER A 39 14.49 10.65 -11.49
C SER A 39 15.01 10.48 -10.08
N ARG A 40 14.69 11.41 -9.18
CA ARG A 40 15.12 11.38 -7.79
C ARG A 40 14.03 11.90 -6.86
N SER A 41 13.96 11.35 -5.64
CA SER A 41 13.14 11.89 -4.55
C SER A 41 14.03 12.16 -3.33
N LEU A 42 13.71 13.23 -2.59
CA LEU A 42 14.47 13.62 -1.40
C LEU A 42 13.55 14.28 -0.37
N VAL A 43 13.69 13.89 0.90
CA VAL A 43 13.02 14.51 2.04
C VAL A 43 14.03 15.36 2.80
N VAL A 44 13.82 16.66 2.85
CA VAL A 44 14.59 17.63 3.64
C VAL A 44 13.93 17.74 5.02
N ARG A 45 14.55 17.16 6.04
CA ARG A 45 14.01 17.08 7.40
C ARG A 45 14.80 17.96 8.37
N GLY A 46 14.13 18.56 9.33
CA GLY A 46 14.78 19.31 10.41
C GLY A 46 13.81 20.15 11.22
N GLU A 47 14.31 20.79 12.28
CA GLU A 47 13.51 21.62 13.19
C GLU A 47 12.82 22.79 12.46
N ALA A 48 11.76 23.34 13.11
CA ALA A 48 11.12 24.55 12.62
C ALA A 48 12.11 25.75 12.60
N GLY A 49 12.17 26.48 11.47
CA GLY A 49 13.06 27.65 11.37
C GLY A 49 14.52 27.34 11.02
N VAL A 50 14.90 26.07 10.84
CA VAL A 50 16.28 25.65 10.53
C VAL A 50 16.75 26.02 9.11
N GLY A 51 15.83 26.44 8.22
CA GLY A 51 16.18 26.90 6.87
C GLY A 51 15.72 25.98 5.73
N LYS A 52 14.82 25.00 5.98
CA LYS A 52 14.32 24.08 4.93
C LYS A 52 13.71 24.81 3.74
N SER A 53 12.80 25.76 3.96
CA SER A 53 12.19 26.54 2.88
C SER A 53 13.19 27.35 2.09
N ALA A 54 14.28 27.82 2.71
CA ALA A 54 15.37 28.50 2.01
C ALA A 54 16.16 27.54 1.08
N LEU A 55 16.33 26.27 1.49
CA LEU A 55 16.91 25.22 0.64
C LEU A 55 15.98 24.87 -0.52
N LEU A 56 14.65 24.79 -0.29
CA LEU A 56 13.66 24.61 -1.38
C LEU A 56 13.69 25.81 -2.36
N GLU A 57 13.85 27.04 -1.85
CA GLU A 57 13.98 28.22 -2.71
C GLU A 57 15.29 28.18 -3.51
N HIS A 58 16.39 27.68 -2.95
CA HIS A 58 17.63 27.44 -3.67
C HIS A 58 17.42 26.49 -4.85
N VAL A 59 16.78 25.33 -4.62
CA VAL A 59 16.44 24.36 -5.69
C VAL A 59 15.57 25.04 -6.75
N THR A 60 14.53 25.74 -6.35
CA THR A 60 13.59 26.42 -7.26
C THR A 60 14.32 27.42 -8.16
N LYS A 61 15.19 28.27 -7.58
CA LYS A 61 15.99 29.24 -8.31
C LYS A 61 17.02 28.60 -9.25
N ALA A 62 17.72 27.57 -8.77
CA ALA A 62 18.69 26.82 -9.58
C ALA A 62 18.02 26.07 -10.74
N ALA A 63 16.81 25.59 -10.51
CA ALA A 63 16.03 24.85 -11.50
C ALA A 63 15.36 25.73 -12.57
N ALA A 64 14.95 26.95 -12.25
CA ALA A 64 14.04 27.79 -13.04
C ALA A 64 14.48 28.03 -14.51
N SER A 65 15.78 28.12 -14.78
CA SER A 65 16.31 28.38 -16.14
C SER A 65 16.33 27.13 -17.05
N VAL A 66 16.44 25.94 -16.45
CA VAL A 66 16.68 24.68 -17.18
C VAL A 66 15.48 23.72 -17.09
N PHE A 67 14.79 23.69 -15.97
CA PHE A 67 13.74 22.76 -15.64
C PHE A 67 12.37 23.45 -15.59
N ARG A 68 11.29 22.67 -15.73
CA ARG A 68 9.96 23.11 -15.31
C ARG A 68 9.86 22.93 -13.79
N VAL A 69 9.42 23.94 -13.07
CA VAL A 69 9.23 23.86 -11.63
C VAL A 69 7.74 23.97 -11.29
N VAL A 70 7.24 23.04 -10.50
CA VAL A 70 5.90 23.11 -9.90
C VAL A 70 6.03 22.98 -8.38
N SER A 71 5.21 23.68 -7.65
CA SER A 71 5.29 23.70 -6.17
C SER A 71 3.91 23.55 -5.53
N ALA A 72 3.88 22.86 -4.40
CA ALA A 72 2.76 22.80 -3.50
C ALA A 72 3.25 23.14 -2.08
N ALA A 73 2.42 23.84 -1.31
CA ALA A 73 2.66 24.10 0.10
C ALA A 73 1.50 23.53 0.90
N ALA A 74 1.75 22.48 1.66
CA ALA A 74 0.73 21.87 2.50
C ALA A 74 0.45 22.75 3.72
N VAL A 75 -0.81 22.85 4.10
CA VAL A 75 -1.25 23.65 5.26
C VAL A 75 -2.16 22.85 6.15
N GLN A 76 -2.06 23.07 7.46
CA GLN A 76 -2.79 22.29 8.46
C GLN A 76 -4.31 22.27 8.23
N SER A 77 -4.88 23.35 7.71
CA SER A 77 -6.32 23.46 7.42
C SER A 77 -6.78 22.65 6.21
N GLU A 78 -5.88 22.21 5.35
CA GLU A 78 -6.19 21.36 4.18
C GLU A 78 -6.04 19.86 4.46
N MET A 79 -5.56 19.47 5.65
CA MET A 79 -5.41 18.05 6.01
C MET A 79 -6.73 17.26 5.91
N GLU A 80 -7.86 17.95 5.98
CA GLU A 80 -9.20 17.37 5.85
C GLU A 80 -9.77 17.42 4.42
N LEU A 81 -9.05 18.02 3.46
CA LEU A 81 -9.48 18.13 2.06
C LEU A 81 -8.73 17.09 1.21
N ALA A 82 -9.45 16.06 0.73
CA ALA A 82 -8.84 14.99 -0.04
C ALA A 82 -8.19 15.50 -1.33
N PHE A 83 -6.95 15.06 -1.57
CA PHE A 83 -6.14 15.38 -2.74
C PHE A 83 -5.81 16.88 -2.92
N ALA A 84 -5.93 17.70 -1.88
CA ALA A 84 -5.70 19.14 -1.98
C ALA A 84 -4.27 19.46 -2.45
N ALA A 85 -3.26 18.88 -1.83
CA ALA A 85 -1.87 19.12 -2.19
C ALA A 85 -1.49 18.52 -3.56
N VAL A 86 -1.99 17.33 -3.89
CA VAL A 86 -1.81 16.73 -5.22
C VAL A 86 -2.47 17.58 -6.30
N HIS A 87 -3.69 18.05 -6.07
CA HIS A 87 -4.39 18.94 -7.00
C HIS A 87 -3.58 20.21 -7.23
N GLN A 88 -3.12 20.88 -6.13
CA GLN A 88 -2.30 22.08 -6.22
C GLN A 88 -1.03 21.85 -7.05
N LEU A 89 -0.35 20.71 -6.86
CA LEU A 89 0.84 20.34 -7.63
C LEU A 89 0.52 20.11 -9.11
N CYS A 90 -0.64 19.51 -9.41
CA CYS A 90 -1.04 19.09 -10.76
C CYS A 90 -1.75 20.20 -11.57
N VAL A 91 -2.32 21.23 -10.93
CA VAL A 91 -3.04 22.34 -11.62
C VAL A 91 -2.28 22.89 -12.83
N PRO A 92 -0.96 23.20 -12.77
CA PRO A 92 -0.22 23.70 -13.94
C PRO A 92 -0.03 22.69 -15.07
N LEU A 93 -0.38 21.42 -14.84
CA LEU A 93 -0.17 20.29 -15.74
C LEU A 93 -1.47 19.71 -16.30
N LEU A 94 -2.64 20.15 -15.83
CA LEU A 94 -3.95 19.58 -16.17
C LEU A 94 -4.27 19.60 -17.68
N SER A 95 -3.68 20.50 -18.44
CA SER A 95 -3.82 20.52 -19.92
C SER A 95 -3.36 19.22 -20.60
N ARG A 96 -2.56 18.40 -19.89
CA ARG A 96 -2.03 17.12 -20.37
C ARG A 96 -2.83 15.90 -19.92
N LEU A 97 -3.92 16.07 -19.19
CA LEU A 97 -4.79 14.95 -18.81
C LEU A 97 -5.25 14.12 -20.01
N LYS A 98 -5.49 14.78 -21.15
CA LYS A 98 -5.86 14.12 -22.41
C LYS A 98 -4.81 13.16 -22.99
N ASP A 99 -3.56 13.30 -22.55
CA ASP A 99 -2.43 12.47 -23.00
C ASP A 99 -2.34 11.14 -22.23
N LEU A 100 -3.10 11.02 -21.11
CA LEU A 100 -3.12 9.84 -20.26
C LEU A 100 -4.06 8.74 -20.81
N PRO A 101 -3.86 7.47 -20.39
CA PRO A 101 -4.85 6.42 -20.56
C PRO A 101 -6.20 6.82 -19.93
N GLN A 102 -7.33 6.45 -20.59
CA GLN A 102 -8.66 6.88 -20.18
C GLN A 102 -8.98 6.58 -18.70
N PRO A 103 -8.67 5.39 -18.13
CA PRO A 103 -8.94 5.11 -16.71
C PRO A 103 -8.19 6.06 -15.76
N GLN A 104 -6.95 6.43 -16.07
CA GLN A 104 -6.15 7.37 -15.28
C GLN A 104 -6.68 8.81 -15.40
N CYS A 105 -7.09 9.21 -16.60
CA CYS A 105 -7.72 10.50 -16.85
C CYS A 105 -9.04 10.63 -16.08
N ASP A 106 -9.88 9.59 -16.10
CA ASP A 106 -11.15 9.55 -15.38
C ASP A 106 -10.93 9.59 -13.86
N ALA A 107 -9.96 8.83 -13.35
CA ALA A 107 -9.61 8.81 -11.92
C ALA A 107 -9.13 10.18 -11.42
N LEU A 108 -8.21 10.83 -12.14
CA LEU A 108 -7.73 12.19 -11.79
C LEU A 108 -8.86 13.23 -11.89
N SER A 109 -9.66 13.16 -12.96
CA SER A 109 -10.78 14.08 -13.13
C SER A 109 -11.82 13.96 -12.03
N THR A 110 -12.08 12.74 -11.55
CA THR A 110 -12.99 12.48 -10.42
C THR A 110 -12.36 12.90 -9.09
N ALA A 111 -11.09 12.55 -8.83
CA ALA A 111 -10.37 12.94 -7.61
C ALA A 111 -10.29 14.46 -7.43
N PHE A 112 -10.11 15.19 -8.53
CA PHE A 112 -10.03 16.67 -8.54
C PHE A 112 -11.40 17.35 -8.65
N GLY A 113 -12.50 16.57 -8.62
CA GLY A 113 -13.87 17.14 -8.69
C GLY A 113 -14.24 17.75 -10.05
N MET A 114 -13.47 17.47 -11.10
CA MET A 114 -13.73 17.98 -12.47
C MET A 114 -14.83 17.19 -13.19
N ARG A 115 -15.14 15.98 -12.69
CA ARG A 115 -16.17 15.08 -13.23
C ARG A 115 -16.85 14.31 -12.10
N ALA A 116 -18.16 14.11 -12.20
CA ALA A 116 -18.87 13.17 -11.33
C ALA A 116 -18.58 11.72 -11.76
N GLY A 117 -18.34 10.81 -10.81
CA GLY A 117 -18.05 9.41 -11.04
C GLY A 117 -18.06 8.60 -9.76
N SER A 118 -17.84 7.28 -9.87
CA SER A 118 -17.54 6.43 -8.71
C SER A 118 -16.20 6.82 -8.09
N ALA A 119 -16.07 6.62 -6.77
CA ALA A 119 -14.81 6.92 -6.05
C ALA A 119 -13.60 6.29 -6.74
N PRO A 120 -12.61 7.07 -7.21
CA PRO A 120 -11.43 6.51 -7.82
C PRO A 120 -10.54 5.89 -6.75
N ASP A 121 -9.88 4.78 -7.06
CA ASP A 121 -8.86 4.22 -6.20
C ASP A 121 -7.65 5.16 -6.10
N HIS A 122 -7.12 5.34 -4.88
CA HIS A 122 -5.90 6.14 -4.62
C HIS A 122 -4.71 5.69 -5.46
N PHE A 123 -4.62 4.38 -5.73
CA PHE A 123 -3.59 3.81 -6.58
C PHE A 123 -3.72 4.26 -8.03
N LEU A 124 -4.93 4.24 -8.58
CA LEU A 124 -5.19 4.69 -9.96
C LEU A 124 -4.96 6.21 -10.08
N VAL A 125 -5.31 6.97 -9.03
CA VAL A 125 -4.95 8.38 -8.90
C VAL A 125 -3.44 8.55 -8.86
N GLY A 126 -2.73 7.75 -8.05
CA GLY A 126 -1.27 7.77 -7.97
C GLY A 126 -0.59 7.47 -9.30
N LEU A 127 -1.09 6.46 -10.03
CA LEU A 127 -0.61 6.12 -11.36
C LEU A 127 -0.92 7.23 -12.37
N GLY A 128 -2.09 7.86 -12.27
CA GLY A 128 -2.47 9.01 -13.06
C GLY A 128 -1.52 10.20 -12.82
N VAL A 129 -1.19 10.50 -11.56
CA VAL A 129 -0.21 11.53 -11.19
C VAL A 129 1.17 11.19 -11.75
N LEU A 130 1.66 9.96 -11.56
CA LEU A 130 2.94 9.52 -12.13
C LEU A 130 2.99 9.72 -13.65
N SER A 131 1.94 9.30 -14.36
CA SER A 131 1.83 9.45 -15.81
C SER A 131 1.74 10.91 -16.23
N LEU A 132 1.03 11.75 -15.47
CA LEU A 132 0.92 13.19 -15.71
C LEU A 132 2.26 13.91 -15.56
N LEU A 133 2.99 13.60 -14.47
CA LEU A 133 4.33 14.15 -14.24
C LEU A 133 5.32 13.68 -15.32
N ALA A 134 5.28 12.39 -15.69
CA ALA A 134 6.10 11.84 -16.77
C ALA A 134 5.80 12.49 -18.13
N ALA A 135 4.52 12.71 -18.46
CA ALA A 135 4.10 13.40 -19.68
C ALA A 135 4.57 14.87 -19.69
N ALA A 136 4.50 15.55 -18.55
CA ALA A 136 4.99 16.93 -18.41
C ALA A 136 6.52 17.02 -18.51
N ALA A 137 7.24 16.03 -17.97
CA ALA A 137 8.71 15.96 -18.03
C ALA A 137 9.24 15.56 -19.40
N GLY A 138 8.40 15.00 -20.30
CA GLY A 138 8.79 14.59 -21.64
C GLY A 138 9.29 15.75 -22.52
N GLU A 139 8.80 16.97 -22.30
CA GLU A 139 9.25 18.18 -23.01
C GLU A 139 10.40 18.88 -22.30
N ARG A 140 10.34 18.95 -20.98
CA ARG A 140 11.33 19.61 -20.14
C ARG A 140 11.36 18.93 -18.79
N PRO A 141 12.51 18.45 -18.26
CA PRO A 141 12.57 17.77 -16.99
C PRO A 141 11.90 18.59 -15.88
N LEU A 142 11.25 17.90 -14.94
CA LEU A 142 10.33 18.50 -13.98
C LEU A 142 10.88 18.43 -12.56
N VAL A 143 10.84 19.55 -11.86
CA VAL A 143 11.13 19.63 -10.42
C VAL A 143 9.84 19.96 -9.67
N CYS A 144 9.44 19.08 -8.79
CA CYS A 144 8.30 19.22 -7.91
C CYS A 144 8.79 19.52 -6.49
N VAL A 145 8.35 20.63 -5.92
CA VAL A 145 8.72 21.06 -4.58
C VAL A 145 7.50 21.07 -3.68
N ILE A 146 7.57 20.37 -2.56
CA ILE A 146 6.47 20.26 -1.59
C ILE A 146 6.97 20.77 -0.24
N ASP A 147 6.52 21.96 0.18
CA ASP A 147 6.86 22.51 1.46
C ASP A 147 5.86 22.12 2.55
N ASP A 148 6.33 22.08 3.80
CA ASP A 148 5.55 21.71 4.99
C ASP A 148 4.77 20.36 4.84
N ALA A 149 5.40 19.34 4.24
CA ALA A 149 4.76 18.07 3.89
C ALA A 149 4.18 17.29 5.11
N GLN A 150 4.49 17.68 6.35
CA GLN A 150 3.82 17.18 7.56
C GLN A 150 2.32 17.58 7.64
N TRP A 151 1.87 18.53 6.81
CA TRP A 151 0.48 18.98 6.70
C TRP A 151 -0.24 18.45 5.45
N LEU A 152 0.35 17.48 4.75
CA LEU A 152 -0.32 16.83 3.63
C LEU A 152 -1.60 16.14 4.12
N ASP A 153 -2.69 16.29 3.36
CA ASP A 153 -3.83 15.40 3.53
C ASP A 153 -3.45 13.96 3.27
N GLN A 154 -4.11 13.03 3.93
CA GLN A 154 -3.74 11.60 3.88
C GLN A 154 -3.73 11.04 2.46
N ALA A 155 -4.70 11.42 1.62
CA ALA A 155 -4.78 10.95 0.24
C ALA A 155 -3.61 11.48 -0.60
N SER A 156 -3.27 12.78 -0.46
CA SER A 156 -2.08 13.37 -1.12
C SER A 156 -0.78 12.73 -0.62
N ALA A 157 -0.63 12.48 0.68
CA ALA A 157 0.57 11.86 1.24
C ALA A 157 0.79 10.46 0.66
N GLN A 158 -0.27 9.64 0.59
CA GLN A 158 -0.23 8.30 0.00
C GLN A 158 0.13 8.32 -1.48
N VAL A 159 -0.52 9.20 -2.26
CA VAL A 159 -0.27 9.36 -3.70
C VAL A 159 1.16 9.83 -3.96
N LEU A 160 1.63 10.86 -3.28
CA LEU A 160 2.98 11.40 -3.48
C LEU A 160 4.07 10.43 -3.02
N ALA A 161 3.85 9.71 -1.93
CA ALA A 161 4.75 8.63 -1.49
C ALA A 161 4.80 7.48 -2.50
N PHE A 162 3.67 7.09 -3.07
CA PHE A 162 3.60 6.11 -4.15
C PHE A 162 4.39 6.57 -5.38
N VAL A 163 4.16 7.81 -5.84
CA VAL A 163 4.86 8.39 -7.00
C VAL A 163 6.37 8.44 -6.74
N ALA A 164 6.79 8.98 -5.57
CA ALA A 164 8.19 9.14 -5.22
C ALA A 164 8.99 7.82 -5.25
N ARG A 165 8.37 6.71 -4.81
CA ARG A 165 8.99 5.37 -4.84
C ARG A 165 9.05 4.74 -6.23
N ARG A 166 8.25 5.23 -7.17
CA ARG A 166 8.16 4.68 -8.55
C ARG A 166 8.84 5.53 -9.60
N LEU A 167 9.37 6.67 -9.23
CA LEU A 167 10.18 7.48 -10.11
C LEU A 167 11.49 6.76 -10.47
N PHE A 168 11.74 6.60 -11.77
CA PHE A 168 12.94 5.93 -12.26
C PHE A 168 13.59 6.66 -13.44
N ALA A 169 12.92 6.75 -14.59
CA ALA A 169 13.46 7.29 -15.85
C ALA A 169 12.60 8.46 -16.42
N GLU A 170 11.69 9.00 -15.61
CA GLU A 170 10.73 10.03 -16.03
C GLU A 170 11.35 11.41 -16.17
N SER A 171 12.56 11.63 -15.65
CA SER A 171 13.20 12.94 -15.53
C SER A 171 12.40 13.89 -14.62
N VAL A 172 11.96 13.36 -13.47
CA VAL A 172 11.20 14.06 -12.43
C VAL A 172 11.97 14.05 -11.12
N ALA A 173 12.07 15.19 -10.47
CA ALA A 173 12.54 15.29 -9.09
C ALA A 173 11.40 15.68 -8.16
N LEU A 174 11.25 14.95 -7.01
CA LEU A 174 10.34 15.29 -5.93
C LEU A 174 11.14 15.68 -4.69
N VAL A 175 10.99 16.91 -4.22
CA VAL A 175 11.68 17.40 -3.02
C VAL A 175 10.64 17.83 -2.00
N PHE A 176 10.68 17.19 -0.84
CA PHE A 176 9.74 17.42 0.27
C PHE A 176 10.49 18.13 1.42
N ALA A 177 9.87 19.12 2.07
CA ALA A 177 10.34 19.62 3.34
C ALA A 177 9.41 19.15 4.46
N VAL A 178 9.98 18.54 5.51
CA VAL A 178 9.24 17.99 6.65
C VAL A 178 9.83 18.51 7.95
N ARG A 179 8.99 18.82 8.92
CA ARG A 179 9.45 19.14 10.28
C ARG A 179 9.78 17.86 11.03
N GLU A 180 10.83 17.93 11.84
CA GLU A 180 11.11 16.88 12.82
C GLU A 180 10.03 16.88 13.90
N SER A 181 9.08 15.94 13.78
CA SER A 181 8.09 15.62 14.79
C SER A 181 8.31 14.18 15.22
N GLY A 182 8.24 13.91 16.52
CA GLY A 182 8.49 12.55 17.06
C GLY A 182 7.41 11.50 16.71
N GLU A 183 6.55 11.79 15.74
CA GLU A 183 5.55 10.89 15.17
C GLU A 183 6.06 10.31 13.85
N GLU A 184 5.56 9.15 13.46
CA GLU A 184 5.97 8.45 12.23
C GLU A 184 5.86 9.37 11.00
N SER A 185 6.89 9.33 10.15
CA SER A 185 6.97 10.15 8.95
C SER A 185 5.81 9.82 7.99
N ALA A 186 5.12 10.84 7.50
CA ALA A 186 4.08 10.68 6.46
C ALA A 186 4.63 10.13 5.12
N LEU A 187 5.96 10.08 4.95
CA LEU A 187 6.66 9.67 3.74
C LEU A 187 7.74 8.60 4.06
N PRO A 188 7.35 7.40 4.54
CA PRO A 188 8.31 6.37 4.94
C PRO A 188 9.08 5.81 3.72
N GLY A 189 10.36 5.48 3.95
CA GLY A 189 11.19 4.79 2.96
C GLY A 189 11.81 5.67 1.87
N LEU A 190 11.61 6.99 1.88
CA LEU A 190 12.29 7.91 0.97
C LEU A 190 13.66 8.32 1.51
N PRO A 191 14.64 8.67 0.63
CA PRO A 191 15.91 9.23 1.04
C PRO A 191 15.71 10.52 1.86
N VAL A 192 16.42 10.65 2.98
CA VAL A 192 16.27 11.78 3.90
C VAL A 192 17.59 12.53 3.99
N MET A 193 17.53 13.85 3.90
CA MET A 193 18.60 14.79 4.21
C MET A 193 18.21 15.53 5.48
N ASP A 194 18.94 15.29 6.57
CA ASP A 194 18.72 15.99 7.84
C ASP A 194 19.42 17.34 7.82
N VAL A 195 18.69 18.39 8.19
CA VAL A 195 19.17 19.77 8.26
C VAL A 195 19.29 20.18 9.72
N GLU A 196 20.51 20.30 10.17
CA GLU A 196 20.83 20.72 11.54
C GLU A 196 20.96 22.24 11.67
N GLY A 197 21.13 22.76 12.90
CA GLY A 197 21.45 24.18 13.15
C GLY A 197 22.78 24.60 12.50
N LEU A 198 22.92 25.89 12.19
CA LEU A 198 24.18 26.44 11.69
C LEU A 198 25.32 26.24 12.69
N ARG A 199 26.52 25.99 12.18
CA ARG A 199 27.74 25.97 13.00
C ARG A 199 28.02 27.35 13.60
N ASP A 200 28.71 27.39 14.72
CA ASP A 200 28.96 28.66 15.47
C ASP A 200 29.55 29.79 14.60
N GLY A 201 30.45 29.47 13.67
CA GLY A 201 31.05 30.43 12.76
C GLY A 201 30.02 31.07 11.80
N ASP A 202 29.17 30.23 11.23
CA ASP A 202 28.15 30.64 10.28
C ASP A 202 27.00 31.37 10.99
N ALA A 203 26.65 30.92 12.19
CA ALA A 203 25.67 31.58 13.05
C ALA A 203 26.12 32.98 13.45
N ARG A 204 27.43 33.18 13.79
CA ARG A 204 28.02 34.51 14.06
C ARG A 204 28.00 35.39 12.81
N THR A 205 28.31 34.82 11.66
CA THR A 205 28.31 35.54 10.38
C THR A 205 26.88 36.01 10.05
N LEU A 206 25.89 35.12 10.19
CA LEU A 206 24.48 35.45 9.94
C LEU A 206 24.02 36.57 10.89
N LEU A 207 24.32 36.45 12.20
CA LEU A 207 23.97 37.47 13.18
C LEU A 207 24.60 38.83 12.84
N GLY A 208 25.84 38.84 12.35
CA GLY A 208 26.54 40.06 11.93
C GLY A 208 25.92 40.75 10.69
N THR A 209 25.19 40.00 9.85
CA THR A 209 24.51 40.62 8.69
C THR A 209 23.21 41.34 9.05
N VAL A 210 22.61 41.03 10.20
CA VAL A 210 21.28 41.54 10.60
C VAL A 210 21.40 42.69 11.61
N VAL A 211 22.44 42.67 12.45
CA VAL A 211 22.65 43.67 13.48
C VAL A 211 23.54 44.79 12.96
N LEU A 212 22.93 45.89 12.56
CA LEU A 212 23.60 47.10 12.11
C LEU A 212 24.09 47.91 13.33
N GLY A 213 25.19 47.51 14.00
CA GLY A 213 25.80 48.21 15.10
C GLY A 213 26.66 47.34 16.02
N PRO A 214 27.50 47.93 16.90
CA PRO A 214 28.36 47.17 17.81
C PRO A 214 27.49 46.42 18.85
N LEU A 215 27.42 45.10 18.73
CA LEU A 215 26.84 44.22 19.75
C LEU A 215 27.95 43.93 20.79
N ASP A 216 27.60 44.10 22.05
CA ASP A 216 28.46 43.66 23.15
C ASP A 216 28.64 42.11 23.07
N GLU A 217 29.86 41.66 23.34
CA GLU A 217 30.26 40.27 23.18
C GLU A 217 29.41 39.30 24.03
N GLN A 218 29.04 39.76 25.24
CA GLN A 218 28.16 38.97 26.13
C GLN A 218 26.76 38.74 25.58
N HIS A 219 26.17 39.75 24.97
CA HIS A 219 24.86 39.65 24.36
C HIS A 219 24.89 38.81 23.07
N ARG A 220 25.97 38.90 22.29
CA ARG A 220 26.20 38.07 21.12
C ARG A 220 26.24 36.58 21.47
N ASP A 221 27.08 36.24 22.48
CA ASP A 221 27.22 34.84 22.92
C ASP A 221 25.94 34.30 23.59
N GLN A 222 25.13 35.19 24.19
CA GLN A 222 23.84 34.82 24.71
C GLN A 222 22.86 34.44 23.59
N ILE A 223 22.74 35.28 22.55
CA ILE A 223 21.89 35.01 21.38
C ILE A 223 22.32 33.71 20.69
N LEU A 224 23.62 33.49 20.48
CA LEU A 224 24.14 32.27 19.85
C LEU A 224 23.83 31.02 20.67
N ARG A 225 23.99 31.06 21.99
CA ARG A 225 23.66 29.95 22.88
C ARG A 225 22.16 29.67 22.90
N GLU A 226 21.33 30.70 22.90
CA GLU A 226 19.87 30.55 22.93
C GLU A 226 19.31 30.06 21.58
N ALA A 227 19.85 30.56 20.45
CA ALA A 227 19.43 30.18 19.11
C ALA A 227 19.87 28.76 18.70
N ARG A 228 20.94 28.22 19.33
CA ARG A 228 21.50 26.87 19.00
C ARG A 228 21.71 26.66 17.51
N GLY A 229 22.20 27.67 16.81
CA GLY A 229 22.41 27.60 15.37
C GLY A 229 21.12 27.65 14.52
N ASN A 230 19.93 27.81 15.11
CA ASN A 230 18.69 27.94 14.34
C ASN A 230 18.63 29.34 13.69
N PRO A 231 18.65 29.45 12.34
CA PRO A 231 18.69 30.72 11.62
C PRO A 231 17.53 31.65 11.99
N LEU A 232 16.30 31.13 12.07
CA LEU A 232 15.14 31.93 12.42
C LEU A 232 15.26 32.50 13.83
N ALA A 233 15.72 31.69 14.79
CA ALA A 233 15.93 32.13 16.15
C ALA A 233 17.00 33.24 16.22
N LEU A 234 18.10 33.13 15.45
CA LEU A 234 19.14 34.14 15.34
C LEU A 234 18.56 35.48 14.83
N LEU A 235 17.73 35.42 13.78
CA LEU A 235 17.10 36.58 13.17
C LEU A 235 16.10 37.27 14.11
N GLU A 236 15.24 36.46 14.77
CA GLU A 236 14.18 37.01 15.62
C GLU A 236 14.70 37.47 17.00
N LEU A 237 15.62 36.74 17.63
CA LEU A 237 16.23 37.18 18.91
C LEU A 237 17.09 38.44 18.74
N SER A 238 17.69 38.65 17.57
CA SER A 238 18.47 39.83 17.29
C SER A 238 17.61 41.12 17.18
N ARG A 239 16.36 41.00 16.76
CA ARG A 239 15.38 42.08 16.65
C ARG A 239 14.82 42.50 18.02
N ASP A 240 14.84 41.62 19.03
CA ASP A 240 14.30 41.82 20.38
C ASP A 240 15.36 42.36 21.40
N LEU A 241 16.48 42.88 20.91
CA LEU A 241 17.61 43.39 21.71
C LEU A 241 17.24 44.33 22.86
N PRO A 242 16.23 45.23 22.76
CA PRO A 242 15.80 46.05 23.89
C PRO A 242 15.22 45.27 25.07
N SER A 243 14.55 44.14 24.79
CA SER A 243 13.90 43.30 25.80
C SER A 243 14.87 42.33 26.49
N LEU A 244 15.96 41.95 25.83
CA LEU A 244 17.03 41.08 26.38
C LEU A 244 17.87 41.79 27.47
N ARG A 245 17.93 43.11 27.45
CA ARG A 245 18.62 43.90 28.48
C ARG A 245 17.95 43.86 29.85
N LEU A 246 16.74 43.39 29.97
CA LEU A 246 15.94 43.33 31.21
C LEU A 246 15.90 41.95 31.87
N ALA A 247 16.39 40.87 31.21
CA ALA A 247 16.42 39.51 31.75
C ALA A 247 17.85 39.15 32.20
N GLY A 248 18.05 38.92 33.48
CA GLY A 248 19.35 38.57 34.08
C GLY A 248 19.93 37.23 33.54
N PRO A 249 21.26 36.98 33.83
CA PRO A 249 22.11 36.01 33.09
C PRO A 249 21.94 34.51 33.38
N PHE A 250 20.95 34.06 34.11
CA PHE A 250 20.90 32.68 34.63
C PHE A 250 19.59 31.92 34.40
N VAL A 251 19.26 31.55 33.16
CA VAL A 251 18.33 30.40 32.95
C VAL A 251 18.61 29.73 31.60
N THR A 252 19.10 28.50 31.61
CA THR A 252 19.22 27.66 30.40
C THR A 252 17.99 26.76 30.32
N PRO A 253 17.07 26.95 29.34
CA PRO A 253 15.89 26.12 29.22
C PRO A 253 16.10 24.94 28.25
N PRO A 254 15.37 23.79 28.40
CA PRO A 254 15.49 22.60 27.54
C PRO A 254 14.96 22.85 26.12
N ALA A 255 15.38 22.02 25.17
CA ALA A 255 15.19 22.17 23.72
C ALA A 255 13.73 22.43 23.23
N ARG A 256 12.74 21.97 23.98
CA ARG A 256 11.30 22.23 23.68
C ARG A 256 10.86 23.69 23.84
N THR A 257 11.72 24.56 24.31
CA THR A 257 11.40 25.98 24.64
C THR A 257 11.71 26.97 23.51
N LEU A 258 12.53 26.60 22.51
CA LEU A 258 12.93 27.53 21.45
C LEU A 258 11.75 27.90 20.54
N SER A 259 11.03 26.90 20.06
CA SER A 259 9.81 27.10 19.24
C SER A 259 8.74 27.93 19.98
N ARG A 260 8.55 27.68 21.29
CA ARG A 260 7.63 28.47 22.14
C ARG A 260 8.10 29.91 22.38
N ARG A 261 9.40 30.16 22.42
CA ARG A 261 9.92 31.54 22.57
C ARG A 261 9.73 32.33 21.27
N ILE A 262 10.02 31.73 20.14
CA ILE A 262 9.77 32.35 18.83
C ILE A 262 8.25 32.64 18.68
N GLU A 263 7.38 31.70 19.04
CA GLU A 263 5.95 31.93 19.09
C GLU A 263 5.56 33.09 20.01
N LYS A 264 6.16 33.21 21.20
CA LYS A 264 5.94 34.32 22.12
C LYS A 264 6.43 35.68 21.58
N THR A 265 7.48 35.68 20.80
CA THR A 265 7.96 36.91 20.13
C THR A 265 6.97 37.35 19.07
N PHE A 266 6.47 36.42 18.25
CA PHE A 266 5.40 36.70 17.31
C PHE A 266 4.10 37.13 18.01
N GLN A 267 3.74 36.51 19.14
CA GLN A 267 2.58 36.92 19.93
C GLN A 267 2.67 38.36 20.43
N ARG A 268 3.80 38.78 21.02
CA ARG A 268 4.00 40.17 21.47
C ARG A 268 3.91 41.18 20.32
N ARG A 269 4.46 40.79 19.15
CA ARG A 269 4.36 41.61 17.94
C ARG A 269 2.93 41.72 17.45
N LEU A 270 2.16 40.61 17.44
CA LEU A 270 0.72 40.61 17.14
C LEU A 270 -0.06 41.49 18.10
N GLU A 271 0.23 41.44 19.38
CA GLU A 271 -0.39 42.30 20.41
C GLU A 271 -0.15 43.80 20.18
N SER A 272 0.98 44.17 19.57
CA SER A 272 1.32 45.57 19.25
C SER A 272 0.64 46.11 17.98
N LEU A 273 0.06 45.20 17.12
CA LEU A 273 -0.64 45.61 15.90
C LEU A 273 -2.05 46.13 16.18
N PRO A 274 -2.58 47.05 15.34
CA PRO A 274 -3.95 47.46 15.39
C PRO A 274 -4.95 46.34 15.24
N ALA A 275 -6.17 46.46 15.75
CA ALA A 275 -7.18 45.45 15.67
C ALA A 275 -7.53 45.04 14.21
N PRO A 276 -7.68 45.99 13.26
CA PRO A 276 -7.98 45.65 11.86
C PRO A 276 -6.87 44.77 11.24
N THR A 277 -5.59 45.04 11.52
CA THR A 277 -4.44 44.27 11.02
C THR A 277 -4.42 42.89 11.63
N ARG A 278 -4.72 42.74 12.90
CA ARG A 278 -4.85 41.41 13.55
C ARG A 278 -6.00 40.59 12.96
N HIS A 279 -7.11 41.25 12.61
CA HIS A 279 -8.26 40.56 11.98
C HIS A 279 -7.92 40.11 10.56
N LEU A 280 -7.21 40.91 9.76
CA LEU A 280 -6.72 40.55 8.45
C LEU A 280 -5.78 39.32 8.52
N LEU A 281 -4.81 39.36 9.44
CA LEU A 281 -3.90 38.25 9.67
C LEU A 281 -4.64 36.98 10.10
N LEU A 282 -5.67 37.10 10.95
CA LEU A 282 -6.47 35.95 11.41
C LEU A 282 -7.28 35.33 10.27
N LEU A 283 -7.93 36.16 9.43
CA LEU A 283 -8.60 35.68 8.23
C LEU A 283 -7.65 34.95 7.29
N ALA A 284 -6.47 35.56 7.01
CA ALA A 284 -5.44 34.92 6.20
C ALA A 284 -4.90 33.62 6.83
N ALA A 285 -4.88 33.54 8.17
CA ALA A 285 -4.45 32.31 8.85
C ALA A 285 -5.51 31.20 8.81
N ALA A 286 -6.79 31.58 8.83
CA ALA A 286 -7.94 30.66 8.79
C ALA A 286 -8.30 30.22 7.36
N GLU A 287 -7.91 31.01 6.34
CA GLU A 287 -8.18 30.68 4.93
C GLU A 287 -7.04 29.79 4.37
N PRO A 288 -7.33 28.57 3.89
CA PRO A 288 -6.29 27.61 3.52
C PRO A 288 -5.54 27.92 2.21
N LEU A 289 -6.26 28.34 1.17
CA LEU A 289 -5.71 28.44 -0.20
C LEU A 289 -4.97 29.76 -0.46
N GLY A 290 -5.09 30.73 0.44
CA GLY A 290 -4.51 32.05 0.25
C GLY A 290 -5.19 32.82 -0.89
N ASP A 291 -6.48 32.66 -1.06
CA ASP A 291 -7.27 33.39 -2.06
C ASP A 291 -7.44 34.85 -1.63
N PRO A 292 -6.83 35.84 -2.33
CA PRO A 292 -6.94 37.25 -1.95
C PRO A 292 -8.35 37.80 -2.13
N VAL A 293 -9.12 37.31 -3.10
CA VAL A 293 -10.49 37.79 -3.33
C VAL A 293 -11.39 37.34 -2.19
N LEU A 294 -11.26 36.08 -1.78
CA LEU A 294 -12.01 35.55 -0.63
C LEU A 294 -11.62 36.27 0.67
N LEU A 295 -10.32 36.53 0.86
CA LEU A 295 -9.83 37.26 2.04
C LEU A 295 -10.46 38.65 2.15
N TRP A 296 -10.52 39.39 1.05
CA TRP A 296 -11.15 40.74 1.06
C TRP A 296 -12.65 40.70 1.27
N ARG A 297 -13.34 39.77 0.64
CA ARG A 297 -14.79 39.57 0.87
C ARG A 297 -15.09 39.23 2.32
N ALA A 298 -14.27 38.36 2.94
CA ALA A 298 -14.43 38.01 4.35
C ALA A 298 -14.07 39.18 5.29
N ALA A 299 -13.09 40.01 4.92
CA ALA A 299 -12.77 41.23 5.65
C ALA A 299 -13.91 42.24 5.63
N ASP A 300 -14.58 42.41 4.48
CA ASP A 300 -15.78 43.26 4.35
C ASP A 300 -16.95 42.73 5.19
N ALA A 301 -17.17 41.39 5.21
CA ALA A 301 -18.19 40.73 6.00
C ALA A 301 -17.96 40.90 7.54
N LEU A 302 -16.71 40.94 7.99
CA LEU A 302 -16.39 41.24 9.39
C LEU A 302 -16.77 42.67 9.80
N GLY A 303 -16.75 43.63 8.87
CA GLY A 303 -17.14 45.02 9.13
C GLY A 303 -16.20 45.84 10.03
N ASP A 304 -15.01 45.31 10.36
CA ASP A 304 -14.06 45.86 11.35
C ASP A 304 -13.10 46.91 10.76
N GLY A 305 -13.40 47.51 9.59
CA GLY A 305 -12.58 48.55 8.96
C GLY A 305 -11.21 48.07 8.44
N VAL A 306 -11.11 46.82 8.03
CA VAL A 306 -9.92 46.25 7.43
C VAL A 306 -9.68 46.83 6.05
N GLY A 307 -8.64 47.68 5.90
CA GLY A 307 -8.29 48.39 4.68
C GLY A 307 -6.84 48.15 4.26
N ILE A 308 -6.41 48.87 3.19
CA ILE A 308 -5.05 48.75 2.64
C ILE A 308 -3.98 49.08 3.71
N ALA A 309 -4.23 50.02 4.63
CA ALA A 309 -3.32 50.32 5.72
C ALA A 309 -2.97 49.09 6.61
N ALA A 310 -3.93 48.16 6.77
CA ALA A 310 -3.69 46.91 7.50
C ALA A 310 -2.69 46.00 6.80
N VAL A 311 -2.57 46.10 5.46
CA VAL A 311 -1.60 45.34 4.66
C VAL A 311 -0.20 45.88 4.86
N ASP A 312 -0.05 47.19 4.81
CA ASP A 312 1.25 47.88 5.02
C ASP A 312 1.81 47.58 6.42
N GLU A 313 0.93 47.57 7.43
CA GLU A 313 1.32 47.23 8.82
C GLU A 313 1.65 45.72 8.99
N ALA A 314 1.10 44.85 8.13
CA ALA A 314 1.32 43.41 8.14
C ALA A 314 2.44 42.96 7.18
N GLU A 315 3.07 43.89 6.41
CA GLU A 315 4.04 43.61 5.34
C GLU A 315 5.16 42.67 5.78
N ASP A 316 5.60 42.80 7.01
CA ASP A 316 6.64 41.90 7.57
C ASP A 316 6.16 40.45 7.86
N MET A 317 4.87 40.22 7.89
CA MET A 317 4.25 38.92 8.26
C MET A 317 3.60 38.21 7.09
N ILE A 318 2.94 38.94 6.19
CA ILE A 318 2.27 38.41 5.01
C ILE A 318 2.67 39.14 3.73
N GLU A 319 2.54 38.45 2.64
CA GLU A 319 2.66 38.99 1.28
C GLU A 319 1.36 38.70 0.52
N ILE A 320 0.71 39.75 0.01
CA ILE A 320 -0.52 39.62 -0.77
C ILE A 320 -0.19 39.90 -2.23
N GLY A 321 -0.19 38.84 -3.05
CA GLY A 321 0.02 38.90 -4.50
C GLY A 321 -1.05 38.11 -5.22
N GLU A 322 -0.69 37.22 -6.13
CA GLU A 322 -1.63 36.24 -6.72
C GLU A 322 -2.23 35.30 -5.66
N ARG A 323 -1.49 35.11 -4.57
CA ARG A 323 -1.94 34.41 -3.35
C ARG A 323 -1.44 35.15 -2.13
N VAL A 324 -2.19 34.98 -1.03
CA VAL A 324 -1.80 35.43 0.29
C VAL A 324 -0.81 34.42 0.89
N ARG A 325 0.40 34.85 1.22
CA ARG A 325 1.44 34.01 1.78
C ARG A 325 1.95 34.60 3.08
N PHE A 326 2.06 33.73 4.10
CA PHE A 326 2.81 34.11 5.30
C PHE A 326 4.31 34.02 5.00
N ARG A 327 5.07 35.06 5.35
CA ARG A 327 6.55 35.06 5.17
C ARG A 327 7.23 33.93 5.94
N HIS A 328 6.57 33.44 7.00
CA HIS A 328 7.01 32.27 7.75
C HIS A 328 5.80 31.45 8.25
N PRO A 329 5.83 30.11 8.11
CA PRO A 329 4.71 29.24 8.56
C PRO A 329 4.38 29.35 10.04
N LEU A 330 5.39 29.62 10.90
CA LEU A 330 5.19 29.85 12.34
C LEU A 330 4.35 31.09 12.63
N VAL A 331 4.40 32.12 11.77
CA VAL A 331 3.55 33.31 11.92
C VAL A 331 2.09 32.96 11.78
N ARG A 332 1.74 32.15 10.75
CA ARG A 332 0.36 31.66 10.55
C ARG A 332 -0.14 30.91 11.78
N SER A 333 0.61 29.97 12.28
CA SER A 333 0.27 29.19 13.48
C SER A 333 0.16 30.07 14.73
N ALA A 334 1.09 31.05 14.89
CA ALA A 334 1.09 31.97 16.01
C ALA A 334 -0.15 32.88 16.00
N VAL A 335 -0.50 33.44 14.83
CA VAL A 335 -1.70 34.25 14.62
C VAL A 335 -2.96 33.48 15.01
N TYR A 336 -3.12 32.28 14.47
CA TYR A 336 -4.33 31.48 14.71
C TYR A 336 -4.46 31.02 16.17
N ARG A 337 -3.33 30.69 16.84
CA ARG A 337 -3.32 30.31 18.26
C ARG A 337 -3.49 31.48 19.21
N ALA A 338 -2.95 32.67 18.87
CA ALA A 338 -3.09 33.84 19.69
C ALA A 338 -4.53 34.36 19.73
N ALA A 339 -5.32 34.11 18.68
CA ALA A 339 -6.72 34.49 18.62
C ALA A 339 -7.57 33.72 19.64
N THR A 340 -8.53 34.39 20.28
CA THR A 340 -9.51 33.74 21.15
C THR A 340 -10.42 32.81 20.35
N ALA A 341 -11.09 31.88 21.03
CA ALA A 341 -12.04 30.97 20.38
C ALA A 341 -13.17 31.74 19.66
N GLU A 342 -13.59 32.89 20.26
CA GLU A 342 -14.63 33.76 19.66
C GLU A 342 -14.10 34.45 18.40
N GLN A 343 -12.91 34.98 18.41
CA GLN A 343 -12.31 35.61 17.23
C GLN A 343 -12.15 34.61 16.10
N ARG A 344 -11.68 33.36 16.38
CA ARG A 344 -11.60 32.32 15.37
C ARG A 344 -12.97 31.98 14.77
N ARG A 345 -13.98 31.82 15.61
CA ARG A 345 -15.35 31.56 15.13
C ARG A 345 -15.84 32.67 14.21
N ARG A 346 -15.68 33.92 14.60
CA ARG A 346 -16.08 35.07 13.77
C ARG A 346 -15.36 35.09 12.43
N ALA A 347 -14.07 34.81 12.43
CA ALA A 347 -13.27 34.71 11.20
C ALA A 347 -13.78 33.59 10.28
N HIS A 348 -14.07 32.41 10.84
CA HIS A 348 -14.63 31.32 10.07
C HIS A 348 -16.05 31.61 9.54
N LEU A 349 -16.91 32.26 10.30
CA LEU A 349 -18.23 32.64 9.81
C LEU A 349 -18.15 33.66 8.67
N ALA A 350 -17.26 34.64 8.77
CA ALA A 350 -17.01 35.60 7.70
C ALA A 350 -16.46 34.95 6.43
N LEU A 351 -15.57 33.96 6.57
CA LEU A 351 -15.06 33.16 5.46
C LEU A 351 -16.14 32.26 4.85
N ALA A 352 -17.04 31.69 5.68
CA ALA A 352 -18.18 30.94 5.18
C ALA A 352 -19.11 31.83 4.36
N GLU A 353 -19.49 33.02 4.88
CA GLU A 353 -20.32 33.98 4.17
C GLU A 353 -19.69 34.44 2.85
N ALA A 354 -18.37 34.64 2.83
CA ALA A 354 -17.65 35.02 1.64
C ALA A 354 -17.52 33.90 0.61
N THR A 355 -17.59 32.63 1.04
CA THR A 355 -17.44 31.44 0.16
C THR A 355 -18.77 31.14 -0.52
N ASP A 356 -18.79 31.04 -1.83
CA ASP A 356 -19.98 30.69 -2.59
C ASP A 356 -20.27 29.17 -2.41
N ALA A 357 -21.40 28.88 -1.78
CA ALA A 357 -21.85 27.53 -1.45
C ALA A 357 -22.17 26.66 -2.69
N ASP A 358 -22.44 27.25 -3.85
CA ASP A 358 -22.71 26.51 -5.09
C ASP A 358 -21.45 26.13 -5.81
N THR A 359 -20.40 26.96 -5.76
CA THR A 359 -19.12 26.72 -6.45
C THR A 359 -18.11 25.97 -5.58
N ASP A 360 -18.11 26.18 -4.26
CA ASP A 360 -17.22 25.51 -3.32
C ASP A 360 -17.97 25.11 -2.01
N PRO A 361 -18.91 24.15 -2.13
CA PRO A 361 -19.76 23.74 -1.01
C PRO A 361 -19.00 23.09 0.13
N ASP A 362 -17.84 22.44 -0.14
CA ASP A 362 -17.07 21.75 0.89
C ASP A 362 -16.31 22.75 1.77
N ARG A 363 -15.73 23.79 1.20
CA ARG A 363 -15.07 24.87 1.94
C ARG A 363 -16.08 25.70 2.72
N HIS A 364 -17.23 26.00 2.12
CA HIS A 364 -18.32 26.66 2.80
C HIS A 364 -18.74 25.89 4.07
N ALA A 365 -19.08 24.61 3.93
CA ALA A 365 -19.48 23.74 5.05
C ALA A 365 -18.37 23.63 6.12
N TRP A 366 -17.10 23.53 5.70
CA TRP A 366 -15.96 23.45 6.61
C TRP A 366 -15.81 24.73 7.45
N HIS A 367 -15.84 25.91 6.83
CA HIS A 367 -15.77 27.18 7.54
C HIS A 367 -16.99 27.38 8.45
N ARG A 368 -18.20 27.08 7.98
CA ARG A 368 -19.41 27.16 8.79
C ARG A 368 -19.34 26.27 10.03
N ALA A 369 -18.83 25.04 9.87
CA ALA A 369 -18.66 24.12 10.98
C ALA A 369 -17.68 24.62 12.04
N HIS A 370 -16.55 25.24 11.63
CA HIS A 370 -15.58 25.83 12.56
C HIS A 370 -16.07 27.13 13.22
N GLY A 371 -16.97 27.81 12.57
CA GLY A 371 -17.68 29.01 13.12
C GLY A 371 -18.80 28.67 14.10
N THR A 372 -19.35 27.46 14.01
CA THR A 372 -20.49 27.03 14.82
C THR A 372 -20.04 26.53 16.19
N LYS A 373 -20.64 27.07 17.28
CA LYS A 373 -20.29 26.75 18.67
C LYS A 373 -21.12 25.60 19.23
N ASP A 374 -22.42 25.69 19.07
CA ASP A 374 -23.40 24.77 19.64
C ASP A 374 -23.89 23.78 18.59
N PRO A 375 -24.46 22.65 18.96
CA PRO A 375 -25.02 21.69 17.99
C PRO A 375 -25.99 22.35 17.02
N ASP A 376 -25.78 22.18 15.71
CA ASP A 376 -26.56 22.83 14.64
C ASP A 376 -26.83 21.80 13.51
N GLU A 377 -28.07 21.35 13.42
CA GLU A 377 -28.46 20.30 12.46
C GLU A 377 -28.28 20.71 10.98
N PRO A 378 -28.59 21.95 10.57
CA PRO A 378 -28.33 22.40 9.20
C PRO A 378 -26.87 22.27 8.79
N THR A 379 -25.94 22.69 9.66
CA THR A 379 -24.48 22.54 9.41
C THR A 379 -24.07 21.08 9.40
N ALA A 380 -24.64 20.24 10.27
CA ALA A 380 -24.37 18.82 10.28
C ALA A 380 -24.79 18.13 8.97
N ILE A 381 -25.94 18.51 8.39
CA ILE A 381 -26.41 18.02 7.08
C ILE A 381 -25.51 18.49 5.94
N GLU A 382 -25.01 19.72 5.96
CA GLU A 382 -24.06 20.22 4.96
C GLU A 382 -22.75 19.41 4.98
N LEU A 383 -22.22 19.12 6.18
CA LEU A 383 -21.03 18.28 6.35
C LEU A 383 -21.27 16.83 5.89
N GLU A 384 -22.44 16.26 6.15
CA GLU A 384 -22.81 14.94 5.67
C GLU A 384 -22.78 14.87 4.13
N ARG A 385 -23.35 15.89 3.46
CA ARG A 385 -23.25 16.02 1.99
C ARG A 385 -21.82 16.21 1.49
N SER A 386 -20.99 16.94 2.25
CA SER A 386 -19.56 17.08 1.95
C SER A 386 -18.82 15.74 2.08
N ALA A 387 -19.18 14.93 3.08
CA ALA A 387 -18.66 13.59 3.23
C ALA A 387 -19.02 12.68 2.05
N GLU A 388 -20.27 12.74 1.57
CA GLU A 388 -20.71 12.00 0.37
C GLU A 388 -19.89 12.40 -0.88
N ARG A 389 -19.69 13.71 -1.08
CA ARG A 389 -18.86 14.21 -2.19
C ARG A 389 -17.39 13.78 -2.05
N ALA A 390 -16.86 13.82 -0.82
CA ALA A 390 -15.49 13.36 -0.55
C ALA A 390 -15.34 11.86 -0.82
N GLN A 391 -16.30 11.03 -0.41
CA GLN A 391 -16.33 9.60 -0.73
C GLN A 391 -16.39 9.36 -2.24
N ALA A 392 -17.26 10.08 -2.96
CA ALA A 392 -17.39 9.98 -4.42
C ALA A 392 -16.07 10.35 -5.14
N ARG A 393 -15.22 11.15 -4.52
CA ARG A 393 -13.86 11.49 -5.02
C ARG A 393 -12.76 10.55 -4.52
N GLY A 394 -13.10 9.55 -3.72
CA GLY A 394 -12.13 8.61 -3.12
C GLY A 394 -11.47 9.11 -1.83
N GLY A 395 -11.84 10.27 -1.32
CA GLY A 395 -11.27 10.87 -0.12
C GLY A 395 -11.86 10.33 1.18
N LEU A 396 -11.64 9.06 1.51
CA LEU A 396 -12.22 8.42 2.70
C LEU A 396 -11.81 9.12 4.01
N ALA A 397 -10.57 9.58 4.13
CA ALA A 397 -10.12 10.28 5.33
C ALA A 397 -10.84 11.61 5.53
N ALA A 398 -11.01 12.39 4.46
CA ALA A 398 -11.76 13.63 4.47
C ALA A 398 -13.24 13.38 4.78
N ALA A 399 -13.84 12.37 4.18
CA ALA A 399 -15.22 11.98 4.45
C ALA A 399 -15.41 11.58 5.93
N GLY A 400 -14.45 10.85 6.50
CA GLY A 400 -14.43 10.51 7.93
C GLY A 400 -14.38 11.76 8.81
N ALA A 401 -13.52 12.74 8.49
CA ALA A 401 -13.41 14.00 9.22
C ALA A 401 -14.69 14.83 9.15
N PHE A 402 -15.31 14.95 7.96
CA PHE A 402 -16.60 15.62 7.81
C PHE A 402 -17.71 14.95 8.64
N LEU A 403 -17.80 13.61 8.62
CA LEU A 403 -18.79 12.86 9.41
C LEU A 403 -18.52 12.94 10.92
N GLU A 404 -17.27 12.92 11.34
CA GLU A 404 -16.88 13.12 12.75
C GLU A 404 -17.34 14.50 13.22
N ARG A 405 -17.08 15.55 12.43
CA ARG A 405 -17.54 16.91 12.76
C ARG A 405 -19.05 17.03 12.70
N ALA A 406 -19.73 16.42 11.72
CA ALA A 406 -21.19 16.35 11.65
C ALA A 406 -21.78 15.69 12.90
N THR A 407 -21.16 14.57 13.36
CA THR A 407 -21.56 13.88 14.61
C THR A 407 -21.50 14.83 15.81
N ALA A 408 -20.43 15.61 15.95
CA ALA A 408 -20.25 16.55 17.05
C ALA A 408 -21.28 17.69 17.04
N LEU A 409 -21.75 18.12 15.85
CA LEU A 409 -22.73 19.18 15.68
C LEU A 409 -24.18 18.70 15.66
N THR A 410 -24.44 17.40 15.74
CA THR A 410 -25.80 16.84 15.71
C THR A 410 -26.47 16.97 17.07
N PRO A 411 -27.61 17.69 17.19
CA PRO A 411 -28.32 17.84 18.47
C PRO A 411 -29.07 16.56 18.88
N ASP A 412 -29.73 15.88 17.93
CA ASP A 412 -30.51 14.67 18.20
C ASP A 412 -29.64 13.46 18.52
N PRO A 413 -29.85 12.79 19.67
CA PRO A 413 -28.99 11.64 20.06
C PRO A 413 -29.06 10.44 19.11
N GLY A 414 -30.23 10.19 18.48
CA GLY A 414 -30.39 9.09 17.54
C GLY A 414 -29.59 9.33 16.25
N ARG A 415 -29.82 10.49 15.62
CA ARG A 415 -29.06 10.89 14.44
C ARG A 415 -27.57 11.00 14.70
N ARG A 416 -27.18 11.46 15.90
CA ARG A 416 -25.74 11.48 16.30
C ARG A 416 -25.14 10.09 16.32
N ALA A 417 -25.86 9.11 16.84
CA ALA A 417 -25.41 7.72 16.87
C ALA A 417 -25.29 7.14 15.44
N GLU A 418 -26.25 7.43 14.58
CA GLU A 418 -26.23 7.01 13.17
C GLU A 418 -25.04 7.60 12.40
N ARG A 419 -24.80 8.91 12.54
CA ARG A 419 -23.65 9.60 11.93
C ARG A 419 -22.32 9.09 12.50
N ALA A 420 -22.27 8.83 13.81
CA ALA A 420 -21.08 8.25 14.44
C ALA A 420 -20.76 6.86 13.88
N LEU A 421 -21.78 6.02 13.64
CA LEU A 421 -21.60 4.70 13.02
C LEU A 421 -21.11 4.83 11.57
N ALA A 422 -21.71 5.74 10.79
CA ALA A 422 -21.27 6.03 9.43
C ALA A 422 -19.83 6.57 9.39
N ALA A 423 -19.48 7.50 10.29
CA ALA A 423 -18.13 8.02 10.46
C ALA A 423 -17.13 6.91 10.81
N ALA A 424 -17.48 6.01 11.75
CA ALA A 424 -16.64 4.91 12.16
C ALA A 424 -16.35 3.96 11.00
N ARG A 425 -17.34 3.65 10.17
CA ARG A 425 -17.20 2.80 8.98
C ARG A 425 -16.22 3.40 7.98
N VAL A 426 -16.42 4.67 7.63
CA VAL A 426 -15.57 5.37 6.65
C VAL A 426 -14.15 5.54 7.18
N THR A 427 -13.99 5.87 8.46
CA THR A 427 -12.69 6.02 9.11
C THR A 427 -11.93 4.69 9.19
N HIS A 428 -12.64 3.58 9.43
CA HIS A 428 -12.05 2.23 9.36
C HIS A 428 -11.56 1.90 7.94
N GLN A 429 -12.37 2.18 6.93
CA GLN A 429 -11.98 2.01 5.51
C GLN A 429 -10.79 2.90 5.11
N ALA A 430 -10.66 4.08 5.72
CA ALA A 430 -9.51 4.98 5.55
C ALA A 430 -8.22 4.49 6.25
N GLY A 431 -8.28 3.37 7.02
CA GLY A 431 -7.12 2.82 7.71
C GLY A 431 -6.82 3.47 9.06
N ALA A 432 -7.79 4.13 9.70
CA ALA A 432 -7.64 4.74 11.03
C ALA A 432 -8.49 4.03 12.10
N PRO A 433 -8.12 2.78 12.51
CA PRO A 433 -8.94 1.94 13.38
C PRO A 433 -9.12 2.53 14.80
N ASP A 434 -8.17 3.29 15.31
CA ASP A 434 -8.27 3.88 16.66
C ASP A 434 -9.32 5.00 16.72
N THR A 435 -9.39 5.84 15.67
CA THR A 435 -10.43 6.86 15.55
C THR A 435 -11.79 6.22 15.32
N ALA A 436 -11.87 5.16 14.49
CA ALA A 436 -13.11 4.41 14.29
C ALA A 436 -13.65 3.84 15.60
N LEU A 437 -12.81 3.30 16.49
CA LEU A 437 -13.25 2.81 17.82
C LEU A 437 -13.80 3.92 18.73
N LYS A 438 -13.22 5.11 18.70
CA LYS A 438 -13.77 6.27 19.43
C LYS A 438 -15.16 6.63 18.94
N LEU A 439 -15.36 6.67 17.64
CA LEU A 439 -16.66 6.92 17.01
C LEU A 439 -17.67 5.81 17.32
N MET A 440 -17.24 4.55 17.32
CA MET A 440 -18.07 3.42 17.78
C MET A 440 -18.56 3.57 19.21
N THR A 441 -17.75 4.15 20.10
CA THR A 441 -18.15 4.43 21.47
C THR A 441 -19.29 5.47 21.52
N ILE A 442 -19.23 6.49 20.67
CA ILE A 442 -20.29 7.50 20.54
C ILE A 442 -21.55 6.87 19.96
N ALA A 443 -21.44 6.05 18.92
CA ALA A 443 -22.56 5.35 18.31
C ALA A 443 -23.27 4.43 19.31
N ALA A 444 -22.53 3.65 20.11
CA ALA A 444 -23.08 2.75 21.12
C ALA A 444 -23.75 3.46 22.30
N ALA A 445 -23.44 4.73 22.56
CA ALA A 445 -24.07 5.52 23.61
C ALA A 445 -25.46 6.06 23.24
N GLY A 446 -25.81 6.02 21.93
CA GLY A 446 -27.09 6.53 21.45
C GLY A 446 -28.11 5.43 21.11
N PRO A 447 -29.37 5.81 20.84
CA PRO A 447 -30.46 4.88 20.55
C PRO A 447 -30.39 4.44 19.07
N LEU A 448 -29.56 3.40 18.77
CA LEU A 448 -29.58 2.74 17.46
C LEU A 448 -30.74 1.74 17.38
N ASP A 449 -31.37 1.62 16.21
CA ASP A 449 -32.26 0.52 15.92
C ASP A 449 -31.54 -0.84 15.87
N ARG A 450 -32.28 -1.94 15.87
CA ARG A 450 -31.72 -3.30 15.91
C ARG A 450 -30.81 -3.59 14.72
N SER A 451 -31.14 -3.10 13.53
CA SER A 451 -30.34 -3.32 12.32
C SER A 451 -28.99 -2.63 12.46
N ARG A 452 -29.00 -1.35 12.84
CA ARG A 452 -27.76 -0.56 13.04
C ARG A 452 -26.93 -1.03 14.23
N GLN A 453 -27.56 -1.57 15.29
CA GLN A 453 -26.84 -2.24 16.36
C GLN A 453 -26.05 -3.45 15.84
N GLY A 454 -26.66 -4.27 14.97
CA GLY A 454 -25.98 -5.39 14.34
C GLY A 454 -24.83 -4.95 13.43
N GLU A 455 -25.04 -3.92 12.59
CA GLU A 455 -23.97 -3.34 11.78
C GLU A 455 -22.80 -2.81 12.64
N ALA A 456 -23.11 -2.18 13.77
CA ALA A 456 -22.09 -1.69 14.71
C ALA A 456 -21.26 -2.84 15.32
N GLU A 457 -21.88 -3.96 15.65
CA GLU A 457 -21.19 -5.14 16.17
C GLU A 457 -20.29 -5.79 15.11
N VAL A 458 -20.76 -5.92 13.87
CA VAL A 458 -19.96 -6.41 12.74
C VAL A 458 -18.76 -5.49 12.51
N LEU A 459 -18.97 -4.17 12.47
CA LEU A 459 -17.89 -3.21 12.27
C LEU A 459 -16.86 -3.28 13.41
N ARG A 460 -17.30 -3.43 14.65
CA ARG A 460 -16.38 -3.60 15.80
C ARG A 460 -15.52 -4.85 15.65
N ALA A 461 -16.10 -5.95 15.20
CA ALA A 461 -15.39 -7.19 14.97
C ALA A 461 -14.39 -7.07 13.81
N GLN A 462 -14.78 -6.40 12.72
CA GLN A 462 -13.89 -6.12 11.59
C GLN A 462 -12.71 -5.22 11.98
N ILE A 463 -12.95 -4.19 12.81
CA ILE A 463 -11.87 -3.33 13.34
C ILE A 463 -10.92 -4.15 14.22
N ALA A 464 -11.44 -5.03 15.09
CA ALA A 464 -10.63 -5.90 15.93
C ALA A 464 -9.75 -6.86 15.09
N PHE A 465 -10.32 -7.43 14.04
CA PHE A 465 -9.60 -8.30 13.11
C PHE A 465 -8.47 -7.56 12.39
N THR A 466 -8.74 -6.34 11.89
CA THR A 466 -7.73 -5.51 11.18
C THR A 466 -6.56 -5.09 12.09
N ARG A 467 -6.80 -4.95 13.41
CA ARG A 467 -5.75 -4.60 14.39
C ARG A 467 -4.83 -5.77 14.78
N GLY A 468 -4.94 -6.92 14.14
CA GLY A 468 -4.09 -8.07 14.40
C GLY A 468 -4.54 -8.94 15.58
N ARG A 469 -5.81 -8.90 15.94
CA ARG A 469 -6.42 -9.80 16.93
C ARG A 469 -7.19 -10.92 16.21
N GLY A 470 -6.50 -11.67 15.35
CA GLY A 470 -7.12 -12.65 14.45
C GLY A 470 -8.12 -13.60 15.13
N SER A 471 -7.75 -14.21 16.25
CA SER A 471 -8.63 -15.12 17.00
C SER A 471 -9.77 -14.39 17.71
N GLU A 472 -9.52 -13.20 18.29
CA GLU A 472 -10.55 -12.38 18.93
C GLU A 472 -11.54 -11.84 17.90
N GLY A 473 -11.06 -11.41 16.72
CA GLY A 473 -11.90 -10.94 15.61
C GLY A 473 -12.87 -12.01 15.12
N ALA A 474 -12.42 -13.26 14.97
CA ALA A 474 -13.27 -14.38 14.59
C ALA A 474 -14.39 -14.65 15.62
N GLY A 475 -14.08 -14.62 16.92
CA GLY A 475 -15.06 -14.77 18.00
C GLY A 475 -16.10 -13.66 18.00
N LEU A 476 -15.68 -12.40 17.84
CA LEU A 476 -16.59 -11.25 17.78
C LEU A 476 -17.50 -11.30 16.55
N LEU A 477 -16.98 -11.72 15.38
CA LEU A 477 -17.79 -11.92 14.17
C LEU A 477 -18.83 -13.02 14.38
N LEU A 478 -18.47 -14.12 15.06
CA LEU A 478 -19.39 -15.19 15.40
C LEU A 478 -20.52 -14.71 16.33
N GLU A 479 -20.20 -13.93 17.36
CA GLU A 479 -21.20 -13.33 18.25
C GLU A 479 -22.13 -12.35 17.49
N ALA A 480 -21.58 -11.49 16.63
CA ALA A 480 -22.35 -10.58 15.80
C ALA A 480 -23.30 -11.35 14.88
N ALA A 481 -22.83 -12.39 14.21
CA ALA A 481 -23.65 -13.25 13.35
C ALA A 481 -24.83 -13.86 14.10
N ARG A 482 -24.63 -14.41 15.30
CA ARG A 482 -25.68 -14.98 16.15
C ARG A 482 -26.77 -13.97 16.51
N ARG A 483 -26.37 -12.73 16.80
CA ARG A 483 -27.35 -11.66 17.13
C ARG A 483 -28.16 -11.24 15.91
N LEU A 484 -27.56 -11.25 14.74
CA LEU A 484 -28.22 -10.93 13.47
C LEU A 484 -29.28 -11.94 13.06
N GLU A 485 -29.21 -13.21 13.49
CA GLU A 485 -30.13 -14.28 13.11
C GLU A 485 -31.61 -13.93 13.28
N SER A 486 -31.92 -13.17 14.33
CA SER A 486 -33.30 -12.86 14.70
C SER A 486 -33.97 -11.78 13.87
N TYR A 487 -33.23 -11.00 13.07
CA TYR A 487 -33.75 -9.86 12.35
C TYR A 487 -33.15 -9.58 10.96
N ASP A 488 -31.94 -10.07 10.68
CA ASP A 488 -31.29 -9.91 9.36
C ASP A 488 -30.51 -11.19 8.97
N VAL A 489 -31.24 -12.19 8.52
CA VAL A 489 -30.68 -13.50 8.12
C VAL A 489 -29.64 -13.35 6.98
N PRO A 490 -29.84 -12.54 5.92
CA PRO A 490 -28.84 -12.34 4.89
C PRO A 490 -27.51 -11.81 5.44
N LEU A 491 -27.56 -10.80 6.28
CA LEU A 491 -26.36 -10.23 6.92
C LEU A 491 -25.74 -11.23 7.91
N ALA A 492 -26.56 -11.97 8.68
CA ALA A 492 -26.06 -13.03 9.57
C ALA A 492 -25.27 -14.08 8.80
N ARG A 493 -25.78 -14.58 7.67
CA ARG A 493 -25.11 -15.58 6.84
C ARG A 493 -23.78 -15.05 6.29
N LYS A 494 -23.77 -13.80 5.79
CA LYS A 494 -22.54 -13.13 5.33
C LYS A 494 -21.51 -13.02 6.46
N THR A 495 -21.96 -12.62 7.66
CA THR A 495 -21.09 -12.48 8.84
C THR A 495 -20.57 -13.83 9.32
N TYR A 496 -21.34 -14.91 9.21
CA TYR A 496 -20.86 -16.29 9.46
C TYR A 496 -19.73 -16.69 8.49
N LEU A 497 -19.86 -16.35 7.21
CA LEU A 497 -18.81 -16.62 6.24
C LEU A 497 -17.55 -15.81 6.55
N GLU A 498 -17.69 -14.54 6.99
CA GLU A 498 -16.59 -13.72 7.47
C GLU A 498 -15.93 -14.31 8.72
N ALA A 499 -16.74 -14.81 9.69
CA ALA A 499 -16.23 -15.44 10.91
C ALA A 499 -15.42 -16.71 10.62
N ILE A 500 -15.94 -17.57 9.72
CA ILE A 500 -15.23 -18.78 9.28
C ILE A 500 -13.94 -18.41 8.57
N ASN A 501 -13.97 -17.44 7.65
CA ASN A 501 -12.78 -16.96 6.94
C ASN A 501 -11.73 -16.40 7.90
N ALA A 502 -12.16 -15.58 8.88
CA ALA A 502 -11.27 -15.05 9.92
C ALA A 502 -10.64 -16.16 10.76
N ALA A 503 -11.42 -17.19 11.12
CA ALA A 503 -10.92 -18.33 11.86
C ALA A 503 -9.93 -19.21 11.05
N ILE A 504 -10.10 -19.26 9.73
CA ILE A 504 -9.15 -19.93 8.82
C ILE A 504 -7.83 -19.16 8.77
N LEU A 505 -7.86 -17.83 8.63
CA LEU A 505 -6.67 -16.99 8.57
C LEU A 505 -5.92 -16.94 9.91
N ALA A 506 -6.65 -16.99 11.04
CA ALA A 506 -6.07 -17.09 12.38
C ALA A 506 -5.31 -18.43 12.60
N GLY A 507 -5.63 -19.47 11.84
CA GLY A 507 -4.90 -20.73 11.82
C GLY A 507 -4.99 -21.51 13.14
N THR A 508 -3.85 -21.97 13.67
CA THR A 508 -3.78 -22.89 14.81
C THR A 508 -4.32 -22.36 16.15
N GLY A 509 -4.62 -21.05 16.22
CA GLY A 509 -5.06 -20.42 17.47
C GLY A 509 -6.48 -20.77 17.93
N THR A 510 -7.35 -21.28 17.00
CA THR A 510 -8.76 -21.56 17.29
C THR A 510 -9.32 -22.76 16.53
N PRO A 511 -8.84 -24.01 16.80
CA PRO A 511 -9.39 -25.20 16.13
C PRO A 511 -10.89 -25.38 16.36
N ASP A 512 -11.36 -25.05 17.56
CA ASP A 512 -12.79 -25.14 17.94
C ASP A 512 -13.62 -24.00 17.32
N GLY A 513 -13.03 -22.83 17.04
CA GLY A 513 -13.73 -21.66 16.53
C GLY A 513 -14.34 -21.87 15.14
N GLN A 514 -13.65 -22.60 14.25
CA GLN A 514 -14.18 -22.96 12.93
C GLN A 514 -15.37 -23.89 13.02
N LEU A 515 -15.27 -24.92 13.88
CA LEU A 515 -16.35 -25.90 14.08
C LEU A 515 -17.56 -25.25 14.77
N GLU A 516 -17.32 -24.36 15.72
CA GLU A 516 -18.38 -23.63 16.42
C GLU A 516 -19.11 -22.68 15.45
N ALA A 517 -18.37 -21.91 14.64
CA ALA A 517 -18.95 -21.03 13.64
C ALA A 517 -19.75 -21.80 12.57
N ALA A 518 -19.22 -22.96 12.12
CA ALA A 518 -19.92 -23.82 11.16
C ALA A 518 -21.20 -24.42 11.75
N ARG A 519 -21.19 -24.88 13.01
CA ARG A 519 -22.40 -25.39 13.69
C ARG A 519 -23.45 -24.30 13.87
N ALA A 520 -23.05 -23.10 14.23
CA ALA A 520 -23.96 -21.96 14.36
C ALA A 520 -24.56 -21.60 13.00
N ALA A 521 -23.72 -21.45 11.96
CA ALA A 521 -24.18 -21.15 10.61
C ALA A 521 -25.17 -22.21 10.06
N ARG A 522 -24.96 -23.49 10.39
CA ARG A 522 -25.87 -24.59 9.98
C ARG A 522 -27.25 -24.51 10.63
N ALA A 523 -27.34 -23.94 11.81
CA ALA A 523 -28.63 -23.77 12.52
C ALA A 523 -29.50 -22.67 11.89
N VAL A 524 -28.89 -21.76 11.10
CA VAL A 524 -29.62 -20.67 10.43
C VAL A 524 -30.32 -21.23 9.18
N SER A 525 -31.60 -20.93 9.05
CA SER A 525 -32.41 -21.39 7.90
C SER A 525 -31.76 -21.04 6.56
N PRO A 526 -31.68 -22.01 5.64
CA PRO A 526 -31.18 -21.72 4.29
C PRO A 526 -32.08 -20.66 3.64
N VAL A 527 -31.48 -19.75 2.89
CA VAL A 527 -32.26 -18.83 2.07
C VAL A 527 -32.91 -19.65 0.95
N PRO A 528 -34.26 -19.64 0.82
CA PRO A 528 -34.91 -20.40 -0.28
C PRO A 528 -34.34 -19.91 -1.61
N HIS A 529 -33.85 -20.86 -2.42
CA HIS A 529 -33.19 -20.60 -3.70
C HIS A 529 -31.90 -19.77 -3.63
N ALA A 530 -30.98 -20.17 -2.75
CA ALA A 530 -29.62 -19.59 -2.70
C ALA A 530 -28.95 -19.74 -4.08
N THR A 531 -28.99 -18.71 -4.89
CA THR A 531 -28.27 -18.61 -6.18
C THR A 531 -27.01 -17.78 -6.08
N ARG A 532 -26.81 -17.08 -4.95
CA ARG A 532 -25.63 -16.25 -4.70
C ARG A 532 -24.42 -17.10 -4.36
N GLY A 533 -23.30 -16.85 -5.02
CA GLY A 533 -22.06 -17.60 -4.80
C GLY A 533 -21.61 -17.63 -3.33
N ALA A 534 -21.77 -16.52 -2.59
CA ALA A 534 -21.41 -16.43 -1.18
C ALA A 534 -22.25 -17.35 -0.28
N ASP A 535 -23.56 -17.49 -0.53
CA ASP A 535 -24.43 -18.38 0.24
C ASP A 535 -24.08 -19.86 0.00
N LEU A 536 -23.85 -20.25 -1.25
CA LEU A 536 -23.40 -21.60 -1.62
C LEU A 536 -22.02 -21.90 -1.04
N LEU A 537 -21.12 -20.90 -1.03
CA LEU A 537 -19.79 -21.02 -0.43
C LEU A 537 -19.87 -21.23 1.08
N LEU A 538 -20.76 -20.51 1.78
CA LEU A 538 -21.02 -20.74 3.20
C LEU A 538 -21.54 -22.16 3.45
N ASP A 539 -22.59 -22.57 2.76
CA ASP A 539 -23.23 -23.88 2.96
C ASP A 539 -22.25 -25.02 2.66
N GLY A 540 -21.49 -24.93 1.57
CA GLY A 540 -20.48 -25.92 1.22
C GLY A 540 -19.31 -25.95 2.20
N THR A 541 -18.87 -24.79 2.72
CA THR A 541 -17.81 -24.73 3.74
C THR A 541 -18.28 -25.32 5.06
N VAL A 542 -19.51 -25.04 5.46
CA VAL A 542 -20.15 -25.64 6.64
C VAL A 542 -20.22 -27.17 6.53
N LEU A 543 -20.68 -27.70 5.38
CA LEU A 543 -20.71 -29.15 5.13
C LEU A 543 -19.30 -29.76 5.19
N ARG A 544 -18.31 -29.10 4.63
CA ARG A 544 -16.91 -29.56 4.66
C ARG A 544 -16.38 -29.66 6.10
N ILE A 545 -16.65 -28.66 6.94
CA ILE A 545 -16.18 -28.61 8.32
C ILE A 545 -16.88 -29.69 9.18
N ILE A 546 -18.19 -29.90 8.98
CA ILE A 546 -19.01 -30.75 9.86
C ILE A 546 -19.04 -32.20 9.36
N GLU A 547 -19.17 -32.43 8.06
CA GLU A 547 -19.42 -33.74 7.45
C GLU A 547 -18.25 -34.24 6.58
N GLY A 548 -17.31 -33.38 6.26
CA GLY A 548 -16.10 -33.71 5.49
C GLY A 548 -16.27 -33.54 3.98
N GLN A 549 -15.22 -33.95 3.25
CA GLN A 549 -15.07 -33.65 1.83
C GLN A 549 -16.21 -34.24 0.94
N ALA A 550 -16.62 -35.46 1.19
CA ALA A 550 -17.64 -36.13 0.37
C ALA A 550 -18.97 -35.38 0.36
N ALA A 551 -19.37 -34.79 1.49
CA ALA A 551 -20.65 -34.11 1.61
C ALA A 551 -20.66 -32.73 0.92
N CYS A 552 -19.51 -32.06 0.84
CA CYS A 552 -19.43 -30.66 0.39
C CYS A 552 -19.18 -30.47 -1.12
N VAL A 553 -18.67 -31.50 -1.82
CA VAL A 553 -18.17 -31.36 -3.21
C VAL A 553 -19.21 -30.80 -4.17
N SER A 554 -20.46 -31.28 -4.14
CA SER A 554 -21.51 -30.79 -5.03
C SER A 554 -21.87 -29.34 -4.78
N THR A 555 -22.03 -28.96 -3.51
CA THR A 555 -22.40 -27.58 -3.12
C THR A 555 -21.25 -26.59 -3.41
N LEU A 556 -20.00 -26.96 -3.11
CA LEU A 556 -18.86 -26.13 -3.41
C LEU A 556 -18.62 -25.99 -4.92
N ARG A 557 -18.87 -27.02 -5.73
CA ARG A 557 -18.83 -26.87 -7.20
C ARG A 557 -19.87 -25.88 -7.69
N ALA A 558 -21.11 -25.97 -7.20
CA ALA A 558 -22.14 -24.98 -7.54
C ALA A 558 -21.75 -23.56 -7.12
N ALA A 559 -21.06 -23.40 -5.98
CA ALA A 559 -20.50 -22.11 -5.58
C ALA A 559 -19.43 -21.64 -6.58
N MET A 560 -18.51 -22.51 -7.00
CA MET A 560 -17.48 -22.16 -7.98
C MET A 560 -18.10 -21.76 -9.32
N ASP A 561 -19.12 -22.46 -9.80
CA ASP A 561 -19.87 -22.10 -11.02
C ASP A 561 -20.47 -20.69 -10.91
N ALA A 562 -21.04 -20.35 -9.75
CA ALA A 562 -21.56 -19.01 -9.50
C ALA A 562 -20.47 -17.93 -9.52
N PHE A 563 -19.27 -18.21 -8.98
CA PHE A 563 -18.13 -17.28 -9.06
C PHE A 563 -17.47 -17.23 -10.46
N MET A 564 -17.72 -18.21 -11.30
CA MET A 564 -17.29 -18.21 -12.71
C MET A 564 -18.29 -17.53 -13.65
N ALA A 565 -19.52 -17.26 -13.21
CA ALA A 565 -20.56 -16.64 -14.00
C ALA A 565 -20.12 -15.29 -14.59
N PRO A 566 -20.44 -14.97 -15.87
CA PRO A 566 -19.96 -13.76 -16.54
C PRO A 566 -20.42 -12.44 -15.89
N ASP A 567 -21.60 -12.47 -15.29
CA ASP A 567 -22.30 -11.34 -14.69
C ASP A 567 -21.97 -11.09 -13.20
N LEU A 568 -20.94 -11.73 -12.66
CA LEU A 568 -20.51 -11.52 -11.29
C LEU A 568 -20.05 -10.05 -11.11
N SER A 569 -20.77 -9.33 -10.22
CA SER A 569 -20.43 -7.94 -9.87
C SER A 569 -19.17 -7.84 -8.99
N ASP A 570 -18.53 -6.67 -8.98
CA ASP A 570 -17.37 -6.41 -8.10
C ASP A 570 -17.75 -6.56 -6.62
N ASP A 571 -18.92 -6.09 -6.22
CA ASP A 571 -19.38 -6.13 -4.84
C ASP A 571 -19.73 -7.53 -4.34
N ASP A 572 -20.18 -8.43 -5.24
CA ASP A 572 -20.45 -9.83 -4.92
C ASP A 572 -19.21 -10.72 -5.07
N GLY A 573 -18.25 -10.34 -5.93
CA GLY A 573 -17.07 -11.13 -6.25
C GLY A 573 -15.85 -10.82 -5.41
N LEU A 574 -15.38 -9.58 -5.42
CA LEU A 574 -14.10 -9.20 -4.83
C LEU A 574 -13.92 -9.61 -3.36
N PRO A 575 -14.93 -9.51 -2.48
CA PRO A 575 -14.76 -9.92 -1.09
C PRO A 575 -14.53 -11.43 -0.92
N TRP A 576 -15.00 -12.26 -1.87
CA TRP A 576 -15.03 -13.71 -1.71
C TRP A 576 -14.18 -14.49 -2.72
N LEU A 577 -13.71 -13.87 -3.80
CA LEU A 577 -12.92 -14.54 -4.84
C LEU A 577 -11.64 -15.19 -4.29
N TRP A 578 -11.02 -14.61 -3.26
CA TRP A 578 -9.89 -15.25 -2.60
C TRP A 578 -10.32 -16.58 -1.93
N LEU A 579 -11.38 -16.55 -1.13
CA LEU A 579 -11.90 -17.74 -0.44
C LEU A 579 -12.41 -18.80 -1.45
N ALA A 580 -13.07 -18.38 -2.52
CA ALA A 580 -13.47 -19.26 -3.61
C ALA A 580 -12.26 -19.91 -4.29
N THR A 581 -11.21 -19.13 -4.56
CA THR A 581 -9.97 -19.63 -5.18
C THR A 581 -9.31 -20.73 -4.33
N ILE A 582 -9.15 -20.51 -3.03
CA ILE A 582 -8.57 -21.54 -2.14
C ILE A 582 -9.53 -22.71 -1.88
N THR A 583 -10.82 -22.50 -2.02
CA THR A 583 -11.81 -23.60 -2.00
C THR A 583 -11.61 -24.52 -3.23
N ALA A 584 -11.38 -23.96 -4.42
CA ALA A 584 -11.05 -24.74 -5.61
C ALA A 584 -9.75 -25.57 -5.42
N VAL A 585 -8.73 -24.97 -4.75
CA VAL A 585 -7.53 -25.70 -4.33
C VAL A 585 -7.86 -26.89 -3.44
N GLY A 586 -8.74 -26.71 -2.46
CA GLY A 586 -9.20 -27.76 -1.56
C GLY A 586 -10.05 -28.85 -2.23
N LEU A 587 -10.66 -28.54 -3.36
CA LEU A 587 -11.35 -29.49 -4.22
C LEU A 587 -10.40 -30.21 -5.20
N TRP A 588 -9.12 -29.90 -5.22
CA TRP A 588 -8.14 -30.37 -6.19
C TRP A 588 -8.54 -30.09 -7.65
N ASP A 589 -9.18 -28.96 -7.89
CA ASP A 589 -9.64 -28.49 -9.20
C ASP A 589 -8.77 -27.34 -9.70
N HIS A 590 -7.71 -27.69 -10.43
CA HIS A 590 -6.75 -26.71 -10.91
C HIS A 590 -7.30 -25.82 -12.03
N GLU A 591 -8.22 -26.31 -12.84
CA GLU A 591 -8.82 -25.53 -13.93
C GLU A 591 -9.67 -24.40 -13.35
N THR A 592 -10.54 -24.72 -12.38
CA THR A 592 -11.33 -23.73 -11.64
C THR A 592 -10.43 -22.78 -10.86
N TRP A 593 -9.39 -23.29 -10.16
CA TRP A 593 -8.41 -22.46 -9.47
C TRP A 593 -7.74 -21.45 -10.40
N SER A 594 -7.22 -21.91 -11.55
CA SER A 594 -6.55 -21.04 -12.53
C SER A 594 -7.49 -19.95 -13.07
N PHE A 595 -8.76 -20.31 -13.35
CA PHE A 595 -9.76 -19.36 -13.80
C PHE A 595 -10.08 -18.29 -12.73
N LEU A 596 -10.37 -18.73 -11.49
CA LEU A 596 -10.74 -17.81 -10.40
C LEU A 596 -9.58 -16.89 -9.97
N SER A 597 -8.35 -17.43 -9.90
CA SER A 597 -7.17 -16.60 -9.59
C SER A 597 -6.90 -15.53 -10.65
N ALA A 598 -7.07 -15.90 -11.93
CA ALA A 598 -6.95 -14.94 -13.03
C ALA A 598 -8.07 -13.89 -13.01
N ARG A 599 -9.32 -14.32 -12.72
CA ARG A 599 -10.46 -13.42 -12.56
C ARG A 599 -10.28 -12.46 -11.38
N HIS A 600 -9.87 -12.99 -10.23
CA HIS A 600 -9.60 -12.18 -9.03
C HIS A 600 -8.56 -11.08 -9.32
N LEU A 601 -7.44 -11.45 -9.94
CA LEU A 601 -6.39 -10.50 -10.29
C LEU A 601 -6.89 -9.45 -11.30
N ARG A 602 -7.68 -9.85 -12.28
CA ARG A 602 -8.26 -8.93 -13.26
C ARG A 602 -9.24 -7.95 -12.60
N MET A 603 -10.20 -8.45 -11.80
CA MET A 603 -11.19 -7.62 -11.11
C MET A 603 -10.52 -6.69 -10.09
N ALA A 604 -9.51 -7.16 -9.34
CA ALA A 604 -8.74 -6.33 -8.42
C ALA A 604 -8.00 -5.19 -9.15
N ARG A 605 -7.47 -5.46 -10.34
CA ARG A 605 -6.82 -4.44 -11.17
C ARG A 605 -7.81 -3.45 -11.80
N GLU A 606 -8.95 -3.95 -12.30
CA GLU A 606 -9.97 -3.13 -12.97
C GLU A 606 -10.74 -2.24 -11.99
N SER A 607 -11.07 -2.78 -10.79
CA SER A 607 -11.72 -2.01 -9.74
C SER A 607 -10.78 -0.98 -9.09
N GLY A 608 -9.48 -1.13 -9.28
CA GLY A 608 -8.46 -0.29 -8.66
C GLY A 608 -8.39 -0.42 -7.13
N ARG A 609 -9.07 -1.37 -6.51
CA ARG A 609 -9.04 -1.60 -5.05
C ARG A 609 -7.72 -2.27 -4.65
N ILE A 610 -6.71 -1.45 -4.40
CA ILE A 610 -5.34 -1.90 -4.09
C ILE A 610 -5.28 -2.86 -2.90
N THR A 611 -6.21 -2.77 -1.95
CA THR A 611 -6.28 -3.65 -0.78
C THR A 611 -6.51 -5.12 -1.13
N ASN A 612 -7.18 -5.39 -2.25
CA ASN A 612 -7.44 -6.76 -2.73
C ASN A 612 -6.32 -7.31 -3.64
N LEU A 613 -5.49 -6.42 -4.20
CA LEU A 613 -4.47 -6.79 -5.18
C LEU A 613 -3.39 -7.74 -4.62
N PRO A 614 -2.88 -7.58 -3.39
CA PRO A 614 -1.87 -8.48 -2.84
C PRO A 614 -2.34 -9.93 -2.71
N LEU A 615 -3.56 -10.15 -2.22
CA LEU A 615 -4.12 -11.49 -2.10
C LEU A 615 -4.38 -12.12 -3.49
N ALA A 616 -4.85 -11.32 -4.43
CA ALA A 616 -5.07 -11.76 -5.82
C ALA A 616 -3.75 -12.14 -6.50
N LEU A 617 -2.70 -11.33 -6.33
CA LEU A 617 -1.35 -11.63 -6.82
C LEU A 617 -0.81 -12.92 -6.20
N SER A 618 -0.90 -13.06 -4.88
CA SER A 618 -0.40 -14.24 -4.16
C SER A 618 -1.09 -15.54 -4.60
N ALA A 619 -2.41 -15.48 -4.79
CA ALA A 619 -3.17 -16.63 -5.32
C ALA A 619 -2.75 -16.97 -6.76
N ARG A 620 -2.52 -15.98 -7.61
CA ARG A 620 -2.07 -16.17 -8.99
C ARG A 620 -0.65 -16.69 -9.09
N ILE A 621 0.27 -16.23 -8.23
CA ILE A 621 1.64 -16.74 -8.14
C ILE A 621 1.61 -18.24 -7.86
N SER A 622 0.84 -18.66 -6.85
CA SER A 622 0.71 -20.08 -6.49
C SER A 622 0.18 -20.93 -7.66
N ASP A 623 -0.84 -20.46 -8.36
CA ASP A 623 -1.37 -21.13 -9.55
C ASP A 623 -0.32 -21.27 -10.66
N ARG A 624 0.44 -20.22 -10.96
CA ARG A 624 1.52 -20.27 -11.97
C ARG A 624 2.64 -21.23 -11.59
N VAL A 625 2.97 -21.30 -10.29
CA VAL A 625 3.97 -22.28 -9.77
C VAL A 625 3.51 -23.72 -10.08
N PHE A 626 2.26 -24.07 -9.79
CA PHE A 626 1.73 -25.43 -10.04
C PHE A 626 1.59 -25.73 -11.54
N ALA A 627 1.27 -24.72 -12.35
CA ALA A 627 1.28 -24.83 -13.81
C ALA A 627 2.70 -25.02 -14.40
N GLY A 628 3.76 -24.79 -13.62
CA GLY A 628 5.15 -24.87 -14.07
C GLY A 628 5.66 -23.61 -14.77
N ASP A 629 4.91 -22.50 -14.75
CA ASP A 629 5.35 -21.22 -15.30
C ASP A 629 6.02 -20.36 -14.22
N LEU A 630 7.21 -20.80 -13.79
CA LEU A 630 7.94 -20.11 -12.71
C LEU A 630 8.46 -18.73 -13.14
N ALA A 631 8.55 -18.46 -14.43
CA ALA A 631 8.95 -17.14 -14.92
C ALA A 631 7.81 -16.11 -14.75
N GLU A 632 6.56 -16.47 -15.07
CA GLU A 632 5.40 -15.63 -14.79
C GLU A 632 5.20 -15.47 -13.27
N ALA A 633 5.35 -16.56 -12.51
CA ALA A 633 5.25 -16.52 -11.05
C ALA A 633 6.25 -15.54 -10.42
N ALA A 634 7.51 -15.55 -10.87
CA ALA A 634 8.54 -14.64 -10.39
C ALA A 634 8.23 -13.17 -10.72
N ALA A 635 7.72 -12.89 -11.91
CA ALA A 635 7.32 -11.55 -12.31
C ALA A 635 6.16 -11.01 -11.46
N LEU A 636 5.17 -11.87 -11.14
CA LEU A 636 4.06 -11.52 -10.24
C LEU A 636 4.53 -11.33 -8.79
N ASP A 637 5.55 -12.05 -8.33
CA ASP A 637 6.12 -11.91 -6.99
C ASP A 637 6.90 -10.59 -6.85
N GLU A 638 7.62 -10.15 -7.91
CA GLU A 638 8.20 -8.82 -7.98
C GLU A 638 7.13 -7.72 -7.96
N GLU A 639 6.02 -7.91 -8.69
CA GLU A 639 4.87 -7.00 -8.64
C GLU A 639 4.26 -6.93 -7.24
N LEU A 640 4.06 -8.08 -6.57
CA LEU A 640 3.56 -8.14 -5.20
C LEU A 640 4.46 -7.38 -4.23
N THR A 641 5.78 -7.56 -4.36
CA THR A 641 6.78 -6.84 -3.55
C THR A 641 6.64 -5.33 -3.75
N ALA A 642 6.58 -4.88 -5.01
CA ALA A 642 6.45 -3.47 -5.34
C ALA A 642 5.12 -2.85 -4.83
N VAL A 643 4.02 -3.60 -4.91
CA VAL A 643 2.71 -3.16 -4.36
C VAL A 643 2.77 -3.06 -2.83
N SER A 644 3.37 -4.05 -2.16
CA SER A 644 3.52 -4.05 -0.70
C SER A 644 4.34 -2.87 -0.20
N GLU A 645 5.46 -2.59 -0.86
CA GLU A 645 6.30 -1.42 -0.57
C GLU A 645 5.53 -0.10 -0.80
N ALA A 646 4.74 -0.03 -1.88
CA ALA A 646 3.93 1.15 -2.18
C ALA A 646 2.84 1.41 -1.14
N MET A 647 2.25 0.35 -0.61
CA MET A 647 1.22 0.44 0.44
C MET A 647 1.82 0.73 1.82
N GLY A 648 3.12 0.53 2.01
CA GLY A 648 3.76 0.59 3.33
C GLY A 648 3.29 -0.51 4.30
N VAL A 649 2.73 -1.61 3.75
CA VAL A 649 2.14 -2.71 4.53
C VAL A 649 2.89 -3.99 4.24
N SER A 650 3.19 -4.78 5.26
CA SER A 650 3.65 -6.15 5.05
C SER A 650 2.50 -7.01 4.56
N VAL A 651 2.69 -7.69 3.44
CA VAL A 651 1.67 -8.53 2.82
C VAL A 651 2.14 -9.98 2.84
N PRO A 652 1.22 -10.95 3.12
CA PRO A 652 1.57 -12.36 3.13
C PRO A 652 2.19 -12.84 1.81
N THR A 653 3.40 -13.38 1.88
CA THR A 653 4.19 -13.85 0.72
C THR A 653 3.94 -15.34 0.41
N TYR A 654 2.69 -15.79 0.48
CA TYR A 654 2.34 -17.22 0.28
C TYR A 654 2.85 -17.78 -1.05
N GLY A 655 2.61 -17.05 -2.14
CA GLY A 655 3.03 -17.43 -3.48
C GLY A 655 4.54 -17.47 -3.62
N GLY A 656 5.25 -16.48 -3.07
CA GLY A 656 6.72 -16.39 -3.10
C GLY A 656 7.41 -17.53 -2.34
N LEU A 657 6.85 -17.98 -1.20
CA LEU A 657 7.34 -19.15 -0.45
C LEU A 657 7.26 -20.43 -1.29
N MET A 658 6.12 -20.65 -1.96
CA MET A 658 5.93 -21.82 -2.85
C MET A 658 6.85 -21.72 -4.07
N LEU A 659 7.00 -20.53 -4.66
CA LEU A 659 7.93 -20.30 -5.77
C LEU A 659 9.38 -20.64 -5.38
N ALA A 660 9.85 -20.17 -4.23
CA ALA A 660 11.20 -20.46 -3.73
C ALA A 660 11.42 -21.95 -3.51
N ALA A 661 10.40 -22.67 -2.98
CA ALA A 661 10.48 -24.11 -2.74
C ALA A 661 10.56 -24.91 -4.05
N TRP A 662 9.73 -24.62 -5.03
CA TRP A 662 9.75 -25.31 -6.33
C TRP A 662 11.00 -25.00 -7.16
N GLN A 663 11.54 -23.77 -7.04
CA GLN A 663 12.84 -23.43 -7.64
C GLN A 663 14.02 -24.13 -6.95
N GLY A 664 13.87 -24.56 -5.69
CA GLY A 664 14.95 -25.11 -4.88
C GLY A 664 15.88 -24.03 -4.28
N ARG A 665 15.44 -22.76 -4.18
CA ARG A 665 16.25 -21.62 -3.74
C ARG A 665 16.18 -21.44 -2.22
N GLN A 666 17.03 -22.15 -1.50
CA GLN A 666 17.05 -22.21 -0.03
C GLN A 666 17.22 -20.83 0.63
N ASP A 667 18.14 -20.00 0.12
CA ASP A 667 18.40 -18.66 0.70
C ASP A 667 17.21 -17.70 0.51
N TYR A 668 16.54 -17.79 -0.65
CA TYR A 668 15.36 -16.99 -0.92
C TYR A 668 14.20 -17.41 -0.01
N TYR A 669 13.96 -18.72 0.10
CA TYR A 669 12.99 -19.27 1.03
C TYR A 669 13.24 -18.80 2.48
N ALA A 670 14.49 -18.90 2.97
CA ALA A 670 14.81 -18.53 4.35
C ALA A 670 14.50 -17.04 4.66
N ARG A 671 14.79 -16.14 3.73
CA ARG A 671 14.45 -14.73 3.88
C ARG A 671 12.94 -14.50 3.96
N LEU A 672 12.16 -15.13 3.06
CA LEU A 672 10.70 -14.98 3.04
C LEU A 672 10.06 -15.61 4.27
N ALA A 673 10.52 -16.79 4.71
CA ALA A 673 10.00 -17.48 5.88
C ALA A 673 10.26 -16.69 7.18
N GLY A 674 11.44 -16.08 7.31
CA GLY A 674 11.75 -15.21 8.45
C GLY A 674 10.84 -13.98 8.53
N ARG A 675 10.54 -13.34 7.41
CA ARG A 675 9.57 -12.24 7.34
C ARG A 675 8.15 -12.72 7.67
N ALA A 676 7.72 -13.82 7.08
CA ALA A 676 6.39 -14.39 7.30
C ALA A 676 6.13 -14.73 8.78
N THR A 677 7.15 -15.25 9.50
CA THR A 677 7.04 -15.54 10.93
C THR A 677 6.88 -14.25 11.75
N LEU A 678 7.69 -13.22 11.48
CA LEU A 678 7.59 -11.93 12.18
C LEU A 678 6.23 -11.25 11.96
N ASP A 679 5.69 -11.36 10.76
CA ASP A 679 4.39 -10.77 10.41
C ASP A 679 3.24 -11.59 11.02
N ALA A 680 3.35 -12.93 11.06
CA ALA A 680 2.40 -13.81 11.73
C ALA A 680 2.29 -13.49 13.23
N ASP A 681 3.43 -13.30 13.90
CA ASP A 681 3.47 -12.94 15.33
C ASP A 681 2.83 -11.55 15.59
N ARG A 682 3.03 -10.59 14.69
CA ARG A 682 2.47 -9.23 14.83
C ARG A 682 0.96 -9.18 14.61
N HIS A 683 0.44 -9.97 13.67
CA HIS A 683 -0.95 -9.90 13.24
C HIS A 683 -1.83 -11.06 13.79
N GLY A 684 -1.23 -12.03 14.49
CA GLY A 684 -1.94 -13.20 14.99
C GLY A 684 -2.46 -14.13 13.88
N GLU A 685 -1.79 -14.15 12.72
CA GLU A 685 -2.16 -14.96 11.56
C GLU A 685 -1.37 -16.27 11.54
N GLY A 686 -2.06 -17.42 11.52
CA GLY A 686 -1.41 -18.73 11.45
C GLY A 686 -1.09 -19.23 10.06
N MET A 687 -1.76 -18.72 9.04
CA MET A 687 -1.63 -19.17 7.64
C MET A 687 -0.19 -19.02 7.07
N PRO A 688 0.55 -17.90 7.32
CA PRO A 688 1.93 -17.78 6.82
C PRO A 688 2.86 -18.88 7.33
N THR A 689 2.69 -19.29 8.59
CA THR A 689 3.46 -20.39 9.20
C THR A 689 3.16 -21.73 8.55
N VAL A 690 1.89 -21.97 8.20
CA VAL A 690 1.45 -23.20 7.50
C VAL A 690 2.08 -23.32 6.13
N ILE A 691 1.94 -22.29 5.31
CA ILE A 691 2.50 -22.26 3.95
C ILE A 691 4.03 -22.32 4.00
N GLY A 692 4.65 -21.66 4.99
CA GLY A 692 6.08 -21.74 5.22
C GLY A 692 6.54 -23.18 5.52
N SER A 693 5.84 -23.90 6.40
CA SER A 693 6.14 -25.31 6.72
C SER A 693 5.96 -26.24 5.52
N LEU A 694 4.90 -26.03 4.74
CA LEU A 694 4.67 -26.79 3.49
C LEU A 694 5.79 -26.53 2.46
N ALA A 695 6.18 -25.29 2.28
CA ALA A 695 7.27 -24.90 1.38
C ALA A 695 8.63 -25.49 1.84
N ALA A 696 8.90 -25.49 3.17
CA ALA A 696 10.06 -26.15 3.76
C ALA A 696 10.09 -27.65 3.46
N THR A 697 8.94 -28.29 3.61
CA THR A 697 8.76 -29.73 3.32
C THR A 697 9.10 -30.03 1.86
N LEU A 698 8.50 -29.31 0.93
CA LEU A 698 8.72 -29.48 -0.50
C LEU A 698 10.18 -29.24 -0.91
N LEU A 699 10.80 -28.21 -0.34
CA LEU A 699 12.22 -27.88 -0.54
C LEU A 699 13.14 -29.02 -0.03
N ALA A 700 12.82 -29.58 1.13
CA ALA A 700 13.56 -30.72 1.68
C ALA A 700 13.42 -32.00 0.80
N VAL A 701 12.19 -32.28 0.30
CA VAL A 701 11.94 -33.40 -0.64
C VAL A 701 12.71 -33.20 -1.94
N ALA A 702 12.73 -31.97 -2.49
CA ALA A 702 13.45 -31.67 -3.73
C ALA A 702 14.97 -31.94 -3.59
N HIS A 703 15.53 -31.65 -2.42
CA HIS A 703 16.94 -31.93 -2.11
C HIS A 703 17.20 -33.38 -1.64
N GLY A 704 16.17 -34.19 -1.46
CA GLY A 704 16.29 -35.57 -0.97
C GLY A 704 16.56 -35.71 0.54
N ARG A 705 16.24 -34.68 1.31
CA ARG A 705 16.40 -34.65 2.78
C ARG A 705 15.12 -35.12 3.46
N TYR A 706 14.84 -36.42 3.32
CA TYR A 706 13.53 -36.98 3.68
C TYR A 706 13.17 -36.95 5.16
N GLU A 707 14.15 -37.10 6.07
CA GLU A 707 13.91 -37.01 7.51
C GLU A 707 13.45 -35.61 7.92
N GLN A 708 14.11 -34.57 7.35
CA GLN A 708 13.70 -33.17 7.56
C GLN A 708 12.34 -32.89 6.94
N ALA A 709 12.08 -33.44 5.74
CA ALA A 709 10.80 -33.32 5.08
C ALA A 709 9.67 -33.95 5.89
N LEU A 710 9.88 -35.16 6.40
CA LEU A 710 8.89 -35.87 7.23
C LEU A 710 8.56 -35.09 8.52
N THR A 711 9.59 -34.57 9.21
CA THR A 711 9.40 -33.75 10.41
C THR A 711 8.58 -32.51 10.13
N ALA A 712 8.96 -31.71 9.12
CA ALA A 712 8.27 -30.49 8.75
C ALA A 712 6.81 -30.77 8.26
N ALA A 713 6.60 -31.84 7.48
CA ALA A 713 5.27 -32.24 7.03
C ALA A 713 4.36 -32.67 8.18
N LEU A 714 4.88 -33.40 9.14
CA LEU A 714 4.14 -33.78 10.35
C LEU A 714 3.81 -32.59 11.25
N GLU A 715 4.70 -31.61 11.35
CA GLU A 715 4.41 -30.33 12.02
C GLU A 715 3.33 -29.56 11.28
N CYS A 716 3.38 -29.55 9.94
CA CYS A 716 2.34 -28.94 9.12
C CYS A 716 0.97 -29.58 9.32
N SER A 717 0.88 -30.88 9.62
CA SER A 717 -0.38 -31.63 9.78
C SER A 717 -0.93 -31.69 11.20
N ARG A 718 -0.16 -31.34 12.23
CA ARG A 718 -0.55 -31.45 13.64
C ARG A 718 -1.42 -30.27 14.11
N GLY A 719 -2.49 -30.60 14.87
CA GLY A 719 -3.24 -29.64 15.69
C GLY A 719 -4.18 -28.71 14.92
N ARG A 720 -4.62 -29.07 13.72
CA ARG A 720 -5.41 -28.19 12.86
C ARG A 720 -6.80 -28.73 12.65
N GLY A 721 -7.80 -27.81 12.61
CA GLY A 721 -9.20 -28.16 12.46
C GLY A 721 -9.55 -28.67 11.05
N PRO A 722 -10.74 -29.21 10.85
CA PRO A 722 -11.17 -29.88 9.61
C PRO A 722 -11.31 -28.96 8.38
N ALA A 723 -11.17 -27.65 8.56
CA ALA A 723 -11.46 -26.66 7.49
C ALA A 723 -10.23 -26.03 6.85
N GLU A 724 -9.03 -26.51 7.13
CA GLU A 724 -7.88 -25.96 6.39
C GLU A 724 -7.97 -26.30 4.90
N LEU A 725 -7.88 -25.25 4.12
CA LEU A 725 -8.20 -25.13 2.71
C LEU A 725 -7.21 -25.86 1.77
N GLY A 726 -6.95 -27.13 1.99
CA GLY A 726 -6.17 -27.96 1.08
C GLY A 726 -4.67 -28.05 1.40
N THR A 727 -4.09 -27.12 2.16
CA THR A 727 -2.64 -27.12 2.45
C THR A 727 -2.19 -28.32 3.27
N GLN A 728 -3.00 -28.78 4.23
CA GLN A 728 -2.73 -30.02 4.96
C GLN A 728 -2.75 -31.25 4.06
N THR A 729 -3.70 -31.30 3.13
CA THR A 729 -3.81 -32.44 2.21
C THR A 729 -2.63 -32.52 1.24
N TRP A 730 -2.00 -31.39 0.94
CA TRP A 730 -0.74 -31.38 0.18
C TRP A 730 0.41 -31.92 1.04
N ALA A 731 0.48 -31.58 2.33
CA ALA A 731 1.48 -32.13 3.25
C ALA A 731 1.37 -33.66 3.36
N LEU A 732 0.14 -34.23 3.27
CA LEU A 732 -0.06 -35.69 3.27
C LEU A 732 0.68 -36.36 2.11
N THR A 733 0.76 -35.76 0.94
CA THR A 733 1.52 -36.33 -0.20
C THR A 733 3.00 -36.41 0.12
N GLU A 734 3.53 -35.42 0.81
CA GLU A 734 4.93 -35.36 1.21
C GLU A 734 5.24 -36.32 2.37
N ILE A 735 4.29 -36.51 3.30
CA ILE A 735 4.41 -37.52 4.38
C ILE A 735 4.47 -38.93 3.79
N VAL A 736 3.66 -39.21 2.77
CA VAL A 736 3.71 -40.52 2.08
C VAL A 736 5.07 -40.73 1.42
N GLU A 737 5.55 -39.76 0.62
CA GLU A 737 6.86 -39.89 -0.06
C GLU A 737 8.01 -40.01 0.96
N ALA A 738 8.10 -39.07 1.91
CA ALA A 738 9.17 -39.03 2.89
C ALA A 738 9.10 -40.25 3.85
N GLY A 739 7.91 -40.62 4.28
CA GLY A 739 7.71 -41.80 5.17
C GLY A 739 8.15 -43.12 4.55
N VAL A 740 7.84 -43.31 3.27
CA VAL A 740 8.35 -44.51 2.53
C VAL A 740 9.88 -44.47 2.41
N ARG A 741 10.47 -43.31 2.19
CA ARG A 741 11.91 -43.12 2.02
C ARG A 741 12.70 -43.28 3.34
N THR A 742 12.09 -42.95 4.47
CA THR A 742 12.70 -43.09 5.81
C THR A 742 12.36 -44.42 6.50
N GLY A 743 11.58 -45.27 5.85
CA GLY A 743 11.13 -46.56 6.44
C GLY A 743 9.95 -46.40 7.44
N SER A 744 9.34 -45.22 7.53
CA SER A 744 8.21 -44.93 8.41
C SER A 744 6.87 -45.36 7.76
N HIS A 745 6.80 -46.62 7.33
CA HIS A 745 5.69 -47.13 6.50
C HIS A 745 4.31 -46.99 7.13
N ARG A 746 4.19 -47.10 8.45
CA ARG A 746 2.92 -46.91 9.16
C ARG A 746 2.42 -45.47 9.01
N THR A 747 3.30 -44.52 9.24
CA THR A 747 2.96 -43.08 9.12
C THR A 747 2.58 -42.75 7.67
N ALA A 748 3.27 -43.32 6.70
CA ALA A 748 2.96 -43.13 5.28
C ALA A 748 1.60 -43.74 4.92
N ALA A 749 1.25 -44.94 5.44
CA ALA A 749 -0.05 -45.55 5.22
C ALA A 749 -1.21 -44.77 5.86
N GLU A 750 -1.05 -44.31 7.09
CA GLU A 750 -2.05 -43.47 7.79
C GLU A 750 -2.28 -42.14 7.03
N ALA A 751 -1.21 -41.51 6.53
CA ALA A 751 -1.30 -40.29 5.70
C ALA A 751 -2.00 -40.54 4.36
N PHE A 752 -1.74 -41.70 3.75
CA PHE A 752 -2.43 -42.10 2.50
C PHE A 752 -3.92 -42.28 2.70
N GLU A 753 -4.38 -42.95 3.75
CA GLU A 753 -5.81 -43.09 4.04
C GLU A 753 -6.51 -41.73 4.21
N GLN A 754 -5.87 -40.78 4.88
CA GLN A 754 -6.38 -39.41 5.00
C GLN A 754 -6.39 -38.69 3.65
N LEU A 755 -5.36 -38.86 2.83
CA LEU A 755 -5.31 -38.31 1.46
C LEU A 755 -6.44 -38.87 0.59
N ALA A 756 -6.63 -40.16 0.60
CA ALA A 756 -7.68 -40.83 -0.20
C ALA A 756 -9.11 -40.41 0.22
N ALA A 757 -9.33 -40.15 1.48
CA ALA A 757 -10.60 -39.59 1.99
C ALA A 757 -10.97 -38.24 1.38
N VAL A 758 -9.98 -37.49 0.87
CA VAL A 758 -10.19 -36.19 0.23
C VAL A 758 -10.13 -36.28 -1.29
N THR A 759 -9.19 -37.03 -1.84
CA THR A 759 -8.96 -37.12 -3.30
C THR A 759 -10.00 -37.93 -4.03
N THR A 760 -10.45 -39.05 -3.45
CA THR A 760 -11.48 -39.91 -4.06
C THR A 760 -12.80 -39.17 -4.25
N PRO A 761 -13.37 -38.46 -3.24
CA PRO A 761 -14.59 -37.66 -3.45
C PRO A 761 -14.41 -36.48 -4.40
N SER A 762 -13.24 -35.86 -4.43
CA SER A 762 -12.93 -34.80 -5.38
C SER A 762 -12.99 -35.27 -6.83
N GLY A 763 -12.51 -36.47 -7.13
CA GLY A 763 -12.70 -37.14 -8.41
C GLY A 763 -12.03 -36.49 -9.62
N THR A 764 -11.24 -35.40 -9.43
CA THR A 764 -10.52 -34.70 -10.50
C THR A 764 -9.29 -35.50 -10.95
N ASN A 765 -8.84 -35.29 -12.19
CA ASN A 765 -7.62 -35.94 -12.67
C ASN A 765 -6.39 -35.60 -11.83
N TRP A 766 -6.32 -34.38 -11.27
CA TRP A 766 -5.26 -34.00 -10.37
C TRP A 766 -5.31 -34.82 -9.07
N ALA A 767 -6.47 -34.82 -8.38
CA ALA A 767 -6.68 -35.56 -7.14
C ALA A 767 -6.35 -37.05 -7.29
N LEU A 768 -6.98 -37.70 -8.29
CA LEU A 768 -6.81 -39.13 -8.53
C LEU A 768 -5.41 -39.49 -9.04
N GLY A 769 -4.75 -38.59 -9.76
CA GLY A 769 -3.33 -38.76 -10.16
C GLY A 769 -2.37 -38.73 -8.99
N ILE A 770 -2.56 -37.83 -8.03
CA ILE A 770 -1.81 -37.73 -6.78
C ILE A 770 -2.06 -38.98 -5.90
N GLU A 771 -3.33 -39.41 -5.79
CA GLU A 771 -3.72 -40.63 -5.07
C GLU A 771 -3.02 -41.86 -5.65
N ALA A 772 -3.09 -42.05 -6.97
CA ALA A 772 -2.43 -43.14 -7.67
C ALA A 772 -0.93 -43.15 -7.45
N ARG A 773 -0.26 -41.96 -7.52
CA ARG A 773 1.18 -41.82 -7.25
C ARG A 773 1.53 -42.20 -5.81
N SER A 774 0.77 -41.75 -4.86
CA SER A 774 0.98 -42.03 -3.44
C SER A 774 0.74 -43.49 -3.12
N ARG A 775 -0.30 -44.07 -3.69
CA ARG A 775 -0.60 -45.52 -3.57
C ARG A 775 0.49 -46.38 -4.20
N ALA A 776 1.05 -45.94 -5.34
CA ALA A 776 2.19 -46.62 -5.98
C ALA A 776 3.41 -46.74 -5.09
N LEU A 777 3.72 -45.70 -4.29
CA LEU A 777 4.83 -45.70 -3.36
C LEU A 777 4.68 -46.72 -2.22
N LEU A 778 3.43 -47.04 -1.85
CA LEU A 778 3.07 -48.00 -0.80
C LEU A 778 2.82 -49.43 -1.36
N SER A 779 2.86 -49.61 -2.70
CA SER A 779 2.61 -50.88 -3.38
C SER A 779 3.90 -51.54 -3.88
N GLU A 780 3.85 -52.81 -4.18
CA GLU A 780 4.97 -53.59 -4.71
C GLU A 780 4.64 -54.24 -6.06
N GLY A 781 5.67 -54.56 -6.83
CA GLY A 781 5.60 -55.33 -8.07
C GLY A 781 4.67 -54.72 -9.14
N THR A 782 3.89 -55.56 -9.81
CA THR A 782 3.01 -55.12 -10.92
C THR A 782 1.88 -54.17 -10.48
N SER A 783 1.47 -54.24 -9.22
CA SER A 783 0.50 -53.30 -8.66
C SER A 783 1.06 -51.88 -8.59
N ALA A 784 2.28 -51.73 -8.14
CA ALA A 784 2.96 -50.43 -8.11
C ALA A 784 3.10 -49.80 -9.50
N GLU A 785 3.53 -50.65 -10.50
CA GLU A 785 3.66 -50.20 -11.88
C GLU A 785 2.33 -49.70 -12.46
N GLY A 786 1.26 -50.45 -12.28
CA GLY A 786 -0.07 -50.06 -12.74
C GLY A 786 -0.49 -48.69 -12.17
N ARG A 787 -0.23 -48.42 -10.90
CA ARG A 787 -0.52 -47.15 -10.22
C ARG A 787 0.37 -46.01 -10.69
N PHE A 788 1.67 -46.22 -10.93
CA PHE A 788 2.51 -45.17 -11.52
C PHE A 788 2.06 -44.78 -12.93
N ARG A 789 1.67 -45.77 -13.78
CA ARG A 789 1.14 -45.49 -15.11
C ARG A 789 -0.18 -44.68 -15.01
N GLU A 790 -1.10 -45.11 -14.12
CA GLU A 790 -2.31 -44.35 -13.84
C GLU A 790 -2.00 -42.90 -13.41
N ALA A 791 -1.05 -42.69 -12.50
CA ALA A 791 -0.64 -41.36 -12.06
C ALA A 791 -0.16 -40.49 -13.21
N VAL A 792 0.72 -41.04 -14.07
CA VAL A 792 1.26 -40.31 -15.24
C VAL A 792 0.13 -39.99 -16.25
N ASP A 793 -0.75 -40.93 -16.52
CA ASP A 793 -1.89 -40.71 -17.44
C ASP A 793 -2.83 -39.63 -16.94
N ARG A 794 -3.26 -39.72 -15.67
CA ARG A 794 -4.18 -38.71 -15.07
C ARG A 794 -3.56 -37.34 -14.97
N LEU A 795 -2.34 -37.22 -14.43
CA LEU A 795 -1.63 -35.94 -14.31
C LEU A 795 -1.28 -35.36 -15.68
N GLY A 796 -1.03 -36.20 -16.68
CA GLY A 796 -0.83 -35.79 -18.07
C GLY A 796 -2.01 -35.08 -18.71
N ARG A 797 -3.24 -35.32 -18.20
CA ARG A 797 -4.48 -34.64 -18.61
C ARG A 797 -4.74 -33.32 -17.88
N THR A 798 -3.82 -32.88 -17.03
CA THR A 798 -3.92 -31.67 -16.23
C THR A 798 -2.89 -30.62 -16.62
N THR A 799 -3.06 -29.42 -16.12
CA THR A 799 -2.09 -28.34 -16.30
C THR A 799 -1.08 -28.27 -15.14
N VAL A 800 -1.14 -29.15 -14.13
CA VAL A 800 -0.19 -29.18 -12.98
C VAL A 800 1.12 -29.87 -13.36
N ARG A 801 1.90 -29.21 -14.18
CA ARG A 801 3.11 -29.77 -14.82
C ARG A 801 4.19 -30.21 -13.85
N GLY A 802 4.36 -29.51 -12.72
CA GLY A 802 5.30 -29.87 -11.67
C GLY A 802 4.99 -31.25 -11.06
N GLU A 803 3.73 -31.56 -10.81
CA GLU A 803 3.29 -32.84 -10.24
C GLU A 803 3.39 -33.99 -11.26
N LEU A 804 3.15 -33.71 -12.53
CA LEU A 804 3.41 -34.69 -13.60
C LEU A 804 4.92 -35.06 -13.68
N ALA A 805 5.80 -34.08 -13.65
CA ALA A 805 7.24 -34.29 -13.65
C ALA A 805 7.70 -35.11 -12.43
N ARG A 806 7.09 -34.87 -11.25
CA ARG A 806 7.33 -35.66 -10.03
C ARG A 806 6.82 -37.10 -10.20
N ALA A 807 5.68 -37.32 -10.86
CA ALA A 807 5.21 -38.68 -11.14
C ALA A 807 6.17 -39.48 -12.04
N HIS A 808 6.72 -38.86 -13.08
CA HIS A 808 7.77 -39.47 -13.91
C HIS A 808 9.05 -39.72 -13.10
N LEU A 809 9.46 -38.79 -12.24
CA LEU A 809 10.64 -38.96 -11.39
C LEU A 809 10.50 -40.18 -10.47
N LEU A 810 9.40 -40.25 -9.71
CA LEU A 810 9.16 -41.33 -8.75
C LEU A 810 8.98 -42.68 -9.43
N TYR A 811 8.31 -42.71 -10.58
CA TYR A 811 8.18 -43.92 -11.41
C TYR A 811 9.55 -44.37 -11.93
N GLY A 812 10.38 -43.46 -12.42
CA GLY A 812 11.72 -43.78 -12.85
C GLY A 812 12.65 -44.29 -11.72
N GLU A 813 12.57 -43.69 -10.53
CA GLU A 813 13.27 -44.15 -9.34
C GLU A 813 12.81 -45.55 -8.91
N TRP A 814 11.49 -45.83 -8.99
CA TRP A 814 10.97 -47.16 -8.72
C TRP A 814 11.49 -48.22 -9.75
N LEU A 815 11.38 -47.92 -11.06
CA LEU A 815 11.89 -48.79 -12.14
C LEU A 815 13.39 -49.10 -11.98
N ARG A 816 14.20 -48.10 -11.51
CA ARG A 816 15.63 -48.32 -11.25
C ARG A 816 15.85 -49.34 -10.12
N ARG A 817 15.06 -49.27 -9.05
CA ARG A 817 15.10 -50.23 -7.93
C ARG A 817 14.69 -51.62 -8.38
N GLU A 818 13.70 -51.72 -9.27
CA GLU A 818 13.29 -52.98 -9.93
C GLU A 818 14.30 -53.46 -11.01
N ARG A 819 15.46 -52.79 -11.11
CA ARG A 819 16.54 -53.14 -12.08
C ARG A 819 16.15 -52.99 -13.56
N ARG A 820 15.05 -52.34 -13.88
CA ARG A 820 14.52 -52.09 -15.25
C ARG A 820 15.14 -50.83 -15.85
N ARG A 821 16.47 -50.85 -16.07
CA ARG A 821 17.27 -49.65 -16.37
C ARG A 821 16.82 -48.90 -17.63
N SER A 822 16.38 -49.54 -18.70
CA SER A 822 15.94 -48.89 -19.95
C SER A 822 14.69 -48.03 -19.73
N HIS A 823 13.70 -48.63 -19.10
CA HIS A 823 12.45 -47.92 -18.79
C HIS A 823 12.67 -46.82 -17.72
N ALA A 824 13.53 -47.04 -16.75
CA ALA A 824 13.91 -46.02 -15.77
C ALA A 824 14.52 -44.81 -16.46
N ARG A 825 15.40 -44.99 -17.43
CA ARG A 825 16.04 -43.89 -18.19
C ARG A 825 15.00 -43.06 -18.95
N GLU A 826 14.02 -43.69 -19.57
CA GLU A 826 12.96 -43.00 -20.27
C GLU A 826 12.20 -42.04 -19.33
N GLN A 827 11.72 -42.57 -18.19
CA GLN A 827 10.96 -41.76 -17.22
C GLN A 827 11.80 -40.66 -16.56
N LEU A 828 13.04 -40.99 -16.17
CA LEU A 828 13.94 -40.02 -15.53
C LEU A 828 14.40 -38.94 -16.49
N ARG A 829 14.58 -39.23 -17.79
CA ARG A 829 14.89 -38.23 -18.81
C ARG A 829 13.70 -37.27 -18.99
N THR A 830 12.49 -37.81 -19.15
CA THR A 830 11.26 -36.98 -19.22
C THR A 830 11.13 -36.06 -18.00
N ALA A 831 11.32 -36.61 -16.79
CA ALA A 831 11.27 -35.79 -15.57
C ALA A 831 12.34 -34.69 -15.57
N HIS A 832 13.59 -35.02 -15.91
CA HIS A 832 14.71 -34.07 -15.97
C HIS A 832 14.45 -32.94 -16.98
N GLU A 833 14.00 -33.30 -18.19
CA GLU A 833 13.67 -32.34 -19.25
C GLU A 833 12.54 -31.40 -18.82
N MET A 834 11.46 -31.94 -18.20
CA MET A 834 10.35 -31.13 -17.69
C MET A 834 10.80 -30.17 -16.59
N PHE A 835 11.52 -30.64 -15.57
CA PHE A 835 12.01 -29.79 -14.49
C PHE A 835 12.94 -28.69 -14.98
N THR A 836 13.84 -29.05 -15.93
CA THR A 836 14.77 -28.09 -16.53
C THR A 836 14.02 -27.00 -17.31
N ALA A 837 13.02 -27.40 -18.09
CA ALA A 837 12.19 -26.47 -18.87
C ALA A 837 11.40 -25.50 -17.98
N MET A 838 10.92 -25.96 -16.81
CA MET A 838 10.20 -25.16 -15.83
C MET A 838 11.09 -24.33 -14.90
N GLY A 839 12.42 -24.58 -14.85
CA GLY A 839 13.33 -23.91 -13.91
C GLY A 839 13.26 -24.47 -12.47
N MET A 840 12.83 -25.72 -12.28
CA MET A 840 12.75 -26.43 -11.00
C MET A 840 14.09 -27.13 -10.71
N GLU A 841 15.12 -26.34 -10.38
CA GLU A 841 16.52 -26.77 -10.37
C GLU A 841 16.80 -27.95 -9.43
N ALA A 842 16.31 -27.93 -8.20
CA ALA A 842 16.57 -28.98 -7.20
C ALA A 842 15.97 -30.35 -7.61
N PHE A 843 14.76 -30.35 -8.12
CA PHE A 843 14.12 -31.56 -8.67
C PHE A 843 14.82 -32.03 -9.95
N GLY A 844 15.24 -31.09 -10.82
CA GLY A 844 16.02 -31.39 -12.01
C GLY A 844 17.36 -32.06 -11.68
N GLU A 845 18.05 -31.57 -10.65
CA GLU A 845 19.29 -32.18 -10.14
C GLU A 845 19.03 -33.57 -9.52
N ARG A 846 17.92 -33.74 -8.78
CA ARG A 846 17.52 -35.04 -8.26
C ARG A 846 17.29 -36.05 -9.42
N ALA A 847 16.55 -35.68 -10.44
CA ALA A 847 16.33 -36.49 -11.63
C ALA A 847 17.67 -36.83 -12.36
N ALA A 848 18.56 -35.86 -12.50
CA ALA A 848 19.87 -36.06 -13.09
C ALA A 848 20.80 -37.01 -12.29
N ARG A 849 20.74 -36.97 -10.94
CA ARG A 849 21.47 -37.92 -10.07
C ARG A 849 20.92 -39.33 -10.28
N GLU A 850 19.65 -39.52 -10.32
CA GLU A 850 19.00 -40.83 -10.56
C GLU A 850 19.30 -41.37 -11.97
N LEU A 851 19.30 -40.51 -12.99
CA LEU A 851 19.65 -40.86 -14.37
C LEU A 851 21.10 -41.32 -14.48
N ARG A 852 22.02 -40.63 -13.84
CA ARG A 852 23.45 -41.07 -13.75
C ARG A 852 23.60 -42.40 -13.06
N ALA A 853 22.82 -42.68 -12.03
CA ALA A 853 22.82 -43.99 -11.35
C ALA A 853 22.35 -45.14 -12.25
N THR A 854 21.67 -44.88 -13.37
CA THR A 854 21.33 -45.87 -14.40
C THR A 854 22.48 -46.08 -15.43
N GLY A 855 23.58 -45.30 -15.34
CA GLY A 855 24.69 -45.34 -16.30
C GLY A 855 24.53 -44.38 -17.50
N GLU A 856 23.61 -43.46 -17.46
CA GLU A 856 23.42 -42.43 -18.48
C GLU A 856 23.87 -41.06 -17.95
N THR A 857 24.56 -40.27 -18.76
CA THR A 857 24.99 -38.92 -18.41
C THR A 857 24.00 -37.92 -18.95
N ALA A 858 23.35 -37.16 -18.05
CA ALA A 858 22.52 -36.04 -18.44
C ALA A 858 23.38 -34.96 -19.12
N ARG A 859 23.04 -34.59 -20.35
CA ARG A 859 23.73 -33.49 -21.05
C ARG A 859 23.35 -32.16 -20.37
N ARG A 860 24.33 -31.51 -19.75
CA ARG A 860 24.18 -30.10 -19.30
C ARG A 860 24.14 -29.23 -20.55
N ARG A 861 23.00 -28.59 -20.80
CA ARG A 861 22.93 -27.43 -21.68
C ARG A 861 23.48 -26.25 -20.86
N THR A 862 24.76 -25.96 -20.99
CA THR A 862 25.35 -24.69 -20.53
C THR A 862 24.74 -23.57 -21.36
N VAL A 863 23.75 -22.90 -20.82
CA VAL A 863 23.29 -21.61 -21.32
C VAL A 863 24.20 -20.58 -20.68
N GLU A 864 25.01 -19.91 -21.50
CA GLU A 864 25.86 -18.80 -21.11
C GLU A 864 25.01 -17.71 -20.41
N ALA A 865 25.49 -17.25 -19.24
CA ALA A 865 24.77 -16.32 -18.37
C ALA A 865 24.83 -14.86 -18.86
N GLU A 866 25.51 -14.56 -19.97
CA GLU A 866 25.59 -13.24 -20.59
C GLU A 866 24.43 -13.06 -21.56
N GLY A 867 23.45 -12.22 -21.16
CA GLY A 867 22.29 -11.84 -21.99
C GLY A 867 20.93 -12.21 -21.44
N ARG A 868 20.83 -12.80 -20.26
CA ARG A 868 19.51 -13.10 -19.67
C ARG A 868 18.76 -11.83 -19.31
N LEU A 869 17.51 -11.74 -19.79
CA LEU A 869 16.55 -10.72 -19.37
C LEU A 869 16.20 -10.91 -17.91
N THR A 870 16.03 -9.82 -17.17
CA THR A 870 15.44 -9.89 -15.84
C THR A 870 13.96 -10.31 -15.95
N PRO A 871 13.33 -10.79 -14.88
CA PRO A 871 11.90 -11.14 -14.89
C PRO A 871 11.03 -10.00 -15.38
N GLN A 872 11.28 -8.77 -14.96
CA GLN A 872 10.56 -7.56 -15.39
C GLN A 872 10.80 -7.26 -16.88
N GLU A 873 12.04 -7.34 -17.36
CA GLU A 873 12.36 -7.21 -18.79
C GLU A 873 11.66 -8.29 -19.63
N THR A 874 11.60 -9.53 -19.13
CA THR A 874 10.89 -10.65 -19.78
C THR A 874 9.39 -10.40 -19.85
N GLN A 875 8.79 -9.89 -18.77
CA GLN A 875 7.36 -9.59 -18.70
C GLN A 875 7.01 -8.44 -19.68
N ILE A 876 7.77 -7.35 -19.67
CA ILE A 876 7.60 -6.23 -20.59
C ILE A 876 7.75 -6.69 -22.04
N ALA A 877 8.75 -7.53 -22.31
CA ALA A 877 8.99 -8.06 -23.65
C ALA A 877 7.85 -8.99 -24.13
N ARG A 878 7.27 -9.84 -23.24
CA ARG A 878 6.09 -10.67 -23.55
C ARG A 878 4.86 -9.82 -23.88
N LEU A 879 4.53 -8.84 -23.01
CA LEU A 879 3.41 -7.93 -23.26
C LEU A 879 3.59 -7.13 -24.56
N ALA A 880 4.82 -6.72 -24.84
CA ALA A 880 5.16 -6.05 -26.08
C ALA A 880 5.02 -6.96 -27.30
N ARG A 881 5.42 -8.23 -27.20
CA ARG A 881 5.21 -9.26 -28.23
C ARG A 881 3.71 -9.47 -28.52
N ASP A 882 2.90 -9.50 -27.46
CA ASP A 882 1.44 -9.71 -27.54
C ASP A 882 0.70 -8.49 -28.10
N GLY A 883 1.42 -7.45 -28.55
CA GLY A 883 0.86 -6.31 -29.28
C GLY A 883 0.43 -5.12 -28.41
N LEU A 884 0.59 -5.17 -27.10
CA LEU A 884 0.23 -4.06 -26.20
C LEU A 884 1.13 -2.84 -26.45
N THR A 885 0.57 -1.63 -26.46
CA THR A 885 1.37 -0.41 -26.56
C THR A 885 2.17 -0.16 -25.26
N ASN A 886 3.19 0.71 -25.31
CA ASN A 886 3.93 1.08 -24.09
C ASN A 886 3.01 1.70 -23.03
N LYS A 887 1.94 2.39 -23.44
CA LYS A 887 0.91 2.93 -22.54
C LYS A 887 0.11 1.81 -21.86
N ASP A 888 -0.29 0.78 -22.61
CA ASP A 888 -1.05 -0.35 -22.08
C ASP A 888 -0.19 -1.20 -21.14
N ILE A 889 1.08 -1.44 -21.52
CA ILE A 889 2.06 -2.14 -20.67
C ILE A 889 2.30 -1.36 -19.39
N ALA A 890 2.50 -0.05 -19.49
CA ALA A 890 2.69 0.84 -18.34
C ALA A 890 1.50 0.79 -17.38
N GLY A 891 0.27 0.88 -17.92
CA GLY A 891 -0.95 0.74 -17.11
C GLY A 891 -1.06 -0.62 -16.44
N ARG A 892 -0.66 -1.69 -17.14
CA ARG A 892 -0.76 -3.07 -16.63
C ARG A 892 0.30 -3.42 -15.59
N LEU A 893 1.50 -2.83 -15.70
CA LEU A 893 2.63 -3.08 -14.79
C LEU A 893 2.82 -1.97 -13.76
N TYR A 894 1.93 -0.99 -13.75
CA TYR A 894 1.99 0.17 -12.85
C TYR A 894 3.31 0.95 -12.94
N LEU A 895 3.77 1.12 -14.18
CA LEU A 895 4.98 1.86 -14.53
C LEU A 895 4.60 3.09 -15.36
N SER A 896 5.56 4.00 -15.58
CA SER A 896 5.39 5.02 -16.60
C SER A 896 5.64 4.43 -17.99
N PRO A 897 5.03 4.99 -19.08
CA PRO A 897 5.33 4.58 -20.44
C PRO A 897 6.83 4.73 -20.79
N ARG A 898 7.50 5.67 -20.16
CA ARG A 898 8.94 5.93 -20.36
C ARG A 898 9.81 4.86 -19.67
N THR A 899 9.41 4.38 -18.52
CA THR A 899 10.06 3.23 -17.86
C THR A 899 9.91 1.96 -18.70
N VAL A 900 8.75 1.73 -19.30
CA VAL A 900 8.56 0.62 -20.26
C VAL A 900 9.47 0.75 -21.46
N GLU A 901 9.59 1.94 -22.05
CA GLU A 901 10.50 2.22 -23.17
C GLU A 901 11.96 1.95 -22.79
N TYR A 902 12.40 2.40 -21.62
CA TYR A 902 13.74 2.14 -21.09
C TYR A 902 14.02 0.64 -20.97
N HIS A 903 13.10 -0.14 -20.41
CA HIS A 903 13.26 -1.59 -20.28
C HIS A 903 13.26 -2.29 -21.65
N LEU A 904 12.41 -1.88 -22.59
CA LEU A 904 12.43 -2.41 -23.94
C LEU A 904 13.75 -2.12 -24.65
N HIS A 905 14.32 -0.93 -24.45
CA HIS A 905 15.65 -0.60 -25.00
C HIS A 905 16.74 -1.52 -24.41
N LYS A 906 16.70 -1.78 -23.10
CA LYS A 906 17.59 -2.77 -22.46
C LYS A 906 17.37 -4.19 -22.97
N VAL A 907 16.12 -4.60 -23.16
CA VAL A 907 15.78 -5.89 -23.79
C VAL A 907 16.40 -5.99 -25.18
N PHE A 908 16.22 -4.97 -26.00
CA PHE A 908 16.79 -4.95 -27.35
C PHE A 908 18.32 -5.01 -27.35
N SER A 909 18.95 -4.24 -26.46
CA SER A 909 20.42 -4.27 -26.29
C SER A 909 20.93 -5.65 -25.84
N LYS A 910 20.28 -6.27 -24.84
CA LYS A 910 20.68 -7.58 -24.29
C LYS A 910 20.45 -8.75 -25.27
N THR A 911 19.44 -8.63 -26.11
CA THR A 911 19.03 -9.70 -27.04
C THR A 911 19.50 -9.48 -28.49
N GLY A 912 20.15 -8.35 -28.75
CA GLY A 912 20.69 -8.02 -30.07
C GLY A 912 19.61 -7.74 -31.14
N ILE A 913 18.36 -7.48 -30.74
CA ILE A 913 17.29 -7.11 -31.66
C ILE A 913 17.19 -5.58 -31.81
N THR A 914 16.66 -5.13 -32.94
CA THR A 914 16.58 -3.70 -33.25
C THR A 914 15.14 -3.19 -33.35
N SER A 915 14.16 -4.06 -33.25
CA SER A 915 12.74 -3.69 -33.36
C SER A 915 11.83 -4.61 -32.55
N ARG A 916 10.71 -4.04 -32.12
CA ARG A 916 9.65 -4.72 -31.37
C ARG A 916 9.08 -5.96 -32.09
N ASN A 917 8.99 -5.91 -33.43
CA ASN A 917 8.47 -7.01 -34.23
C ASN A 917 9.35 -8.28 -34.20
N GLN A 918 10.59 -8.15 -33.75
CA GLN A 918 11.54 -9.27 -33.61
C GLN A 918 11.38 -10.03 -32.28
N LEU A 919 10.62 -9.48 -31.31
CA LEU A 919 10.36 -10.12 -30.00
C LEU A 919 9.68 -11.50 -30.15
N GLY A 920 8.79 -11.69 -31.13
CA GLY A 920 8.14 -12.97 -31.40
C GLY A 920 9.09 -14.11 -31.81
N ARG A 921 10.35 -13.83 -32.13
CA ARG A 921 11.37 -14.83 -32.46
C ARG A 921 12.23 -15.24 -31.26
N LEU A 922 12.16 -14.47 -30.18
CA LEU A 922 13.02 -14.61 -28.99
C LEU A 922 12.30 -15.22 -27.79
N LEU A 923 11.01 -15.00 -27.65
CA LEU A 923 10.11 -15.37 -26.57
C LEU A 923 8.97 -16.25 -27.13
#